data_b9ea435aaad7850d7f10995752add89b
#
_entry.id   b9ea435aaad7850d7f10995752add89b
#
_cell.length_a   1.000
_cell.length_b   1.000
_cell.length_c   1.000
_cell.angle_alpha   90.00
_cell.angle_beta   90.00
_cell.angle_gamma   90.00
#
_symmetry.space_group_name_H-M   'P 1'
#
loop_
_entity.id
_entity.type
_entity.pdbx_description
1 polymer ?
#
loop_
_entity_poly.entity_id
_entity_poly.type
_entity_poly.pdbx_seq_one_letter_code
_entity_poly.pdbx_strand_id
1 'polypeptide(L)'
;MSAVGMAAYTGVIGQHRTASSERRFPYDTPAMSASDPGLATPYRTHTAGELRGADAGIHARLAGWVHRRRDHGQLIFLDVRDRHGITQVVIDKADSPEAHETASRVRNEFVVTAAGEVARRLPGTENPRMPTGEIELQASEIDILSEAKTPPFYINEPDKPVDESLRLKYRYLDIRRQPMTERLLLRSRMVQAIREAHHAAGFVEVETPTLIKSTPEGARDFIVPSRLQPGSVYALPQSPQQLKQLLMVAGIDRYFQIARCYRDEDLRGDRQPEFTQLDLEMSFIDEDALMGFVESMVIDVSRATRPDRPLGEIPFPRFTYDEVMERFGSDKPDVRFGMELVDLAPVLGGGSGFRVFDDVLASGGRVKAIVAPGLGSAPRRETDELTDLAKRFGAKGLVYLSVTAEGLSGPAAKFLADDVQRALIDATGASGADLILIVADIAAVVADVLGRLRAGLGERLGLADPDVLAYAWVNRFPMYQWDEEDRRWDATHNPFSGVVPEDEALLVTASGDPARPSPEDPAGRARAMQYDLVLNGWELGGGSVRIHRRDLLERSFLLQGQTLEGMRDKFGAVLDAFEYGAPPHGGIALGIDRWIALLTNQSNIREVQAFPKTGTGADLMLGAPSPVEPAQLAELGLALAPRKDGAKT
;
A
#
# COMPACT_ATOMS: atom_id res chain seq x y z
N MET A 1 -8.02 -45.57 -25.88
CA MET A 1 -9.26 -45.92 -25.15
C MET A 1 -9.06 -45.33 -23.75
N SER A 2 -9.77 -44.41 -23.22
CA SER A 2 -10.96 -43.62 -23.62
C SER A 2 -10.90 -42.27 -22.94
N ALA A 3 -11.31 -41.26 -23.65
CA ALA A 3 -11.47 -39.88 -23.18
C ALA A 3 -12.78 -39.77 -22.36
N VAL A 4 -12.73 -38.97 -21.27
CA VAL A 4 -13.88 -38.30 -20.61
C VAL A 4 -13.24 -37.21 -19.74
N GLY A 5 -13.54 -35.91 -19.72
CA GLY A 5 -14.43 -35.09 -20.51
C GLY A 5 -14.23 -33.67 -20.00
N MET A 6 -13.79 -32.77 -20.89
CA MET A 6 -13.80 -31.33 -20.68
C MET A 6 -15.25 -30.84 -20.72
N ALA A 7 -15.76 -30.26 -19.65
CA ALA A 7 -17.01 -29.51 -19.65
C ALA A 7 -16.68 -28.01 -19.77
N ALA A 8 -17.01 -27.48 -20.93
CA ALA A 8 -16.93 -26.07 -21.28
C ALA A 8 -17.94 -25.23 -20.49
N TYR A 9 -17.48 -24.11 -19.96
CA TYR A 9 -18.34 -22.99 -19.57
C TYR A 9 -18.37 -22.00 -20.75
N THR A 10 -19.38 -22.15 -21.61
CA THR A 10 -19.75 -21.15 -22.61
C THR A 10 -21.18 -20.68 -22.34
N GLY A 11 -21.31 -19.36 -22.32
CA GLY A 11 -22.59 -18.70 -22.63
C GLY A 11 -23.26 -18.00 -21.47
N VAL A 12 -23.21 -16.67 -21.42
CA VAL A 12 -24.34 -15.85 -21.89
C VAL A 12 -23.85 -14.42 -22.15
N ILE A 13 -23.75 -14.04 -23.42
CA ILE A 13 -23.70 -12.64 -23.87
C ILE A 13 -25.15 -12.17 -23.94
N GLY A 14 -25.53 -11.23 -23.12
CA GLY A 14 -26.87 -10.65 -23.04
C GLY A 14 -26.87 -9.15 -22.92
N GLN A 15 -26.99 -8.47 -24.06
CA GLN A 15 -27.63 -7.15 -24.30
C GLN A 15 -27.19 -5.92 -23.47
N HIS A 16 -26.46 -5.04 -24.14
CA HIS A 16 -26.31 -3.63 -23.81
C HIS A 16 -27.68 -2.96 -23.60
N ARG A 17 -27.93 -2.53 -22.37
CA ARG A 17 -28.85 -1.42 -22.08
C ARG A 17 -27.99 -0.26 -21.58
N THR A 18 -28.02 0.84 -22.34
CA THR A 18 -27.55 2.17 -21.92
C THR A 18 -28.29 2.57 -20.65
N ALA A 19 -27.61 2.49 -19.51
CA ALA A 19 -28.10 3.03 -18.25
C ALA A 19 -27.36 4.35 -18.00
N SER A 20 -28.14 5.42 -17.89
CA SER A 20 -27.77 6.72 -17.37
C SER A 20 -26.88 6.59 -16.14
N SER A 21 -25.84 7.43 -16.07
CA SER A 21 -24.91 7.56 -14.94
C SER A 21 -25.63 8.07 -13.69
N GLU A 22 -26.37 7.23 -13.01
CA GLU A 22 -26.73 7.43 -11.62
C GLU A 22 -25.48 7.14 -10.79
N ARG A 23 -24.88 8.16 -10.20
CA ARG A 23 -23.84 8.03 -9.19
C ARG A 23 -24.44 7.22 -8.02
N ARG A 24 -24.15 5.93 -7.95
CA ARG A 24 -24.43 5.13 -6.77
C ARG A 24 -23.59 5.67 -5.62
N PHE A 25 -24.25 5.99 -4.52
CA PHE A 25 -23.58 6.36 -3.29
C PHE A 25 -22.77 5.17 -2.76
N PRO A 26 -21.56 5.36 -2.20
CA PRO A 26 -20.71 4.28 -1.71
C PRO A 26 -21.23 3.56 -0.45
N TYR A 27 -22.49 3.73 -0.08
CA TYR A 27 -23.11 3.19 1.13
C TYR A 27 -24.07 2.01 0.90
N ASP A 28 -23.96 1.28 -0.21
CA ASP A 28 -24.63 -0.02 -0.30
C ASP A 28 -23.88 -1.07 0.56
N THR A 29 -23.76 -0.79 1.86
CA THR A 29 -23.71 -1.86 2.84
C THR A 29 -25.07 -2.55 2.74
N PRO A 30 -25.16 -3.91 2.63
CA PRO A 30 -26.44 -4.57 2.71
C PRO A 30 -27.16 -4.03 3.95
N ALA A 31 -28.35 -3.47 3.75
CA ALA A 31 -29.14 -2.91 4.84
C ALA A 31 -29.29 -4.03 5.88
N MET A 32 -28.62 -3.87 7.02
CA MET A 32 -28.85 -4.77 8.16
C MET A 32 -30.29 -4.52 8.54
N SER A 33 -31.15 -5.50 8.25
CA SER A 33 -32.59 -5.34 8.47
C SER A 33 -32.87 -5.14 9.97
N ALA A 34 -33.94 -4.44 10.28
CA ALA A 34 -34.47 -4.26 11.65
C ALA A 34 -34.69 -5.57 12.44
N SER A 35 -34.53 -6.72 11.75
CA SER A 35 -34.56 -8.07 12.31
C SER A 35 -33.21 -8.56 12.87
N ASP A 36 -32.13 -7.76 12.76
CA ASP A 36 -30.83 -8.13 13.35
C ASP A 36 -30.88 -7.91 14.87
N PRO A 37 -30.90 -8.99 15.69
CA PRO A 37 -31.18 -8.90 17.14
C PRO A 37 -30.14 -8.14 17.95
N GLY A 38 -29.07 -7.63 17.32
CA GLY A 38 -28.00 -6.86 17.97
C GLY A 38 -28.09 -5.34 17.82
N LEU A 39 -28.98 -4.81 16.97
CA LEU A 39 -29.04 -3.35 16.69
C LEU A 39 -30.08 -2.60 17.50
N ALA A 40 -31.21 -3.23 17.81
CA ALA A 40 -32.24 -2.64 18.67
C ALA A 40 -31.79 -2.67 20.14
N THR A 41 -31.72 -1.50 20.76
CA THR A 41 -31.35 -1.30 22.16
C THR A 41 -32.30 -0.30 22.80
N PRO A 42 -32.27 -0.09 24.12
CA PRO A 42 -33.06 0.98 24.76
C PRO A 42 -32.76 2.37 24.18
N TYR A 43 -31.59 2.58 23.58
CA TYR A 43 -31.19 3.87 23.00
C TYR A 43 -31.61 4.05 21.54
N ARG A 44 -31.78 2.98 20.77
CA ARG A 44 -32.19 3.06 19.37
C ARG A 44 -32.90 1.81 18.91
N THR A 45 -33.88 1.98 18.03
CA THR A 45 -34.54 0.91 17.29
C THR A 45 -33.98 0.75 15.89
N HIS A 46 -33.49 1.84 15.30
CA HIS A 46 -32.96 1.91 13.92
C HIS A 46 -31.64 2.69 13.92
N THR A 47 -30.81 2.44 12.91
CA THR A 47 -29.61 3.26 12.63
C THR A 47 -29.98 4.54 11.88
N ALA A 48 -29.12 5.55 11.95
CA ALA A 48 -29.36 6.83 11.28
C ALA A 48 -29.24 6.75 9.74
N GLY A 49 -28.86 5.60 9.18
CA GLY A 49 -28.69 5.42 7.74
C GLY A 49 -29.68 4.48 7.08
N GLU A 50 -30.52 3.74 7.84
CA GLU A 50 -31.31 2.65 7.27
C GLU A 50 -32.74 3.03 6.82
N LEU A 51 -33.33 4.06 7.42
CA LEU A 51 -34.71 4.46 7.14
C LEU A 51 -34.90 4.98 5.71
N ARG A 52 -36.00 4.58 5.09
CA ARG A 52 -36.37 4.93 3.69
C ARG A 52 -37.82 5.40 3.62
N GLY A 53 -38.25 5.88 2.44
CA GLY A 53 -39.62 6.28 2.17
C GLY A 53 -40.67 5.21 2.44
N ALA A 54 -40.32 3.92 2.40
CA ALA A 54 -41.21 2.81 2.73
C ALA A 54 -41.48 2.70 4.25
N ASP A 55 -40.64 3.28 5.09
CA ASP A 55 -40.76 3.22 6.56
C ASP A 55 -41.62 4.37 7.11
N ALA A 56 -42.20 5.20 6.26
CA ALA A 56 -43.10 6.26 6.69
C ALA A 56 -44.32 5.70 7.45
N GLY A 57 -44.60 6.29 8.63
CA GLY A 57 -45.68 5.88 9.52
C GLY A 57 -45.23 4.96 10.65
N ILE A 58 -43.97 4.44 10.65
CA ILE A 58 -43.47 3.67 11.80
C ILE A 58 -42.95 4.61 12.89
N HIS A 59 -42.96 4.13 14.13
CA HIS A 59 -42.31 4.81 15.23
C HIS A 59 -40.88 4.30 15.39
N ALA A 60 -39.90 5.22 15.30
CA ALA A 60 -38.48 4.91 15.39
C ALA A 60 -37.78 5.71 16.51
N ARG A 61 -36.74 5.13 17.07
CA ARG A 61 -35.80 5.80 17.99
C ARG A 61 -34.40 5.73 17.37
N LEU A 62 -33.80 6.90 17.19
CA LEU A 62 -32.43 7.05 16.67
C LEU A 62 -31.50 7.52 17.79
N ALA A 63 -30.23 7.10 17.75
CA ALA A 63 -29.19 7.62 18.63
C ALA A 63 -27.92 7.90 17.85
N GLY A 64 -27.26 9.03 18.14
CA GLY A 64 -26.06 9.43 17.45
C GLY A 64 -25.56 10.82 17.85
N TRP A 65 -24.63 11.31 17.05
CA TRP A 65 -24.06 12.65 17.20
C TRP A 65 -24.85 13.65 16.36
N VAL A 66 -25.08 14.85 16.89
CA VAL A 66 -25.70 15.95 16.14
C VAL A 66 -24.69 16.53 15.15
N HIS A 67 -24.86 16.19 13.90
CA HIS A 67 -24.01 16.63 12.80
C HIS A 67 -24.21 18.11 12.47
N ARG A 68 -25.48 18.56 12.50
CA ARG A 68 -25.88 19.95 12.27
C ARG A 68 -27.17 20.26 12.99
N ARG A 69 -27.26 21.48 13.56
CA ARG A 69 -28.48 22.03 14.13
C ARG A 69 -28.90 23.27 13.36
N ARG A 70 -30.19 23.39 13.05
CA ARG A 70 -30.84 24.58 12.47
C ARG A 70 -32.06 24.90 13.30
N ASP A 71 -32.20 26.17 13.67
CA ASP A 71 -33.29 26.67 14.52
C ASP A 71 -34.09 27.74 13.76
N HIS A 72 -35.34 27.47 13.55
CA HIS A 72 -36.29 28.36 12.88
C HIS A 72 -37.40 28.82 13.83
N GLY A 73 -37.13 28.82 15.12
CA GLY A 73 -38.04 29.28 16.18
C GLY A 73 -39.09 28.23 16.56
N GLN A 74 -40.08 27.99 15.73
CA GLN A 74 -41.08 26.96 15.96
C GLN A 74 -40.58 25.56 15.65
N LEU A 75 -39.69 25.44 14.67
CA LEU A 75 -39.10 24.16 14.22
C LEU A 75 -37.61 24.14 14.50
N ILE A 76 -37.14 23.06 15.12
CA ILE A 76 -35.73 22.77 15.25
C ILE A 76 -35.44 21.52 14.40
N PHE A 77 -34.39 21.62 13.55
CA PHE A 77 -33.91 20.52 12.73
C PHE A 77 -32.55 20.07 13.27
N LEU A 78 -32.43 18.76 13.52
CA LEU A 78 -31.17 18.11 13.89
C LEU A 78 -30.85 17.05 12.85
N ASP A 79 -29.67 17.13 12.24
CA ASP A 79 -29.13 16.03 11.45
C ASP A 79 -28.41 15.09 12.43
N VAL A 80 -29.00 13.94 12.76
CA VAL A 80 -28.41 12.94 13.68
C VAL A 80 -27.60 11.94 12.86
N ARG A 81 -26.34 11.75 13.25
CA ARG A 81 -25.36 10.93 12.55
C ARG A 81 -24.90 9.76 13.40
N ASP A 82 -24.82 8.58 12.81
CA ASP A 82 -24.04 7.46 13.31
C ASP A 82 -23.07 6.96 12.20
N ARG A 83 -22.46 5.79 12.39
CA ARG A 83 -21.57 5.22 11.37
C ARG A 83 -22.27 4.75 10.08
N HIS A 84 -23.60 4.59 10.14
CA HIS A 84 -24.42 4.07 9.03
C HIS A 84 -25.00 5.18 8.16
N GLY A 85 -25.04 6.40 8.67
CA GLY A 85 -25.53 7.54 7.91
C GLY A 85 -26.01 8.70 8.76
N ILE A 86 -26.90 9.50 8.15
CA ILE A 86 -27.48 10.69 8.76
C ILE A 86 -28.99 10.68 8.50
N THR A 87 -29.79 10.95 9.52
CA THR A 87 -31.24 11.20 9.39
C THR A 87 -31.59 12.58 9.94
N GLN A 88 -32.42 13.33 9.22
CA GLN A 88 -32.98 14.58 9.72
C GLN A 88 -34.06 14.27 10.76
N VAL A 89 -33.95 14.92 11.90
CA VAL A 89 -34.94 14.90 12.97
C VAL A 89 -35.57 16.30 13.05
N VAL A 90 -36.89 16.36 13.06
CA VAL A 90 -37.67 17.61 13.14
C VAL A 90 -38.42 17.62 14.45
N ILE A 91 -38.36 18.74 15.14
CA ILE A 91 -39.05 18.97 16.42
C ILE A 91 -39.93 20.21 16.28
N ASP A 92 -41.24 20.03 16.31
CA ASP A 92 -42.22 21.12 16.31
C ASP A 92 -42.59 21.49 17.75
N LYS A 93 -42.46 22.76 18.05
CA LYS A 93 -42.82 23.29 19.38
C LYS A 93 -44.31 23.14 19.68
N ALA A 94 -45.16 23.18 18.68
CA ALA A 94 -46.61 23.04 18.87
C ALA A 94 -47.00 21.61 19.25
N ASP A 95 -46.33 20.61 18.64
CA ASP A 95 -46.65 19.20 18.85
C ASP A 95 -45.89 18.63 20.06
N SER A 96 -44.67 19.09 20.31
CA SER A 96 -43.75 18.51 21.30
C SER A 96 -42.95 19.60 22.05
N PRO A 97 -43.58 20.41 22.91
CA PRO A 97 -42.94 21.55 23.58
C PRO A 97 -41.76 21.16 24.47
N GLU A 98 -41.83 20.04 25.18
CA GLU A 98 -40.74 19.54 26.04
C GLU A 98 -39.53 19.08 25.22
N ALA A 99 -39.77 18.34 24.15
CA ALA A 99 -38.71 17.93 23.21
C ALA A 99 -38.06 19.16 22.56
N HIS A 100 -38.86 20.18 22.19
CA HIS A 100 -38.37 21.41 21.63
C HIS A 100 -37.50 22.21 22.63
N GLU A 101 -37.88 22.28 23.90
CA GLU A 101 -37.07 22.91 24.95
C GLU A 101 -35.71 22.18 25.08
N THR A 102 -35.70 20.86 25.12
CA THR A 102 -34.48 20.06 25.16
C THR A 102 -33.64 20.30 23.91
N ALA A 103 -34.23 20.25 22.69
CA ALA A 103 -33.55 20.49 21.41
C ALA A 103 -32.96 21.91 21.30
N SER A 104 -33.54 22.89 22.02
CA SER A 104 -33.01 24.27 22.02
C SER A 104 -31.61 24.37 22.64
N ARG A 105 -31.28 23.47 23.58
CA ARG A 105 -29.98 23.38 24.27
C ARG A 105 -28.95 22.56 23.49
N VAL A 106 -29.39 21.72 22.54
CA VAL A 106 -28.52 20.84 21.74
C VAL A 106 -27.55 21.66 20.90
N ARG A 107 -26.32 21.19 20.78
CA ARG A 107 -25.29 21.76 19.90
C ARG A 107 -24.67 20.67 19.03
N ASN A 108 -23.89 21.07 18.02
CA ASN A 108 -23.17 20.14 17.18
C ASN A 108 -22.27 19.22 18.02
N GLU A 109 -22.18 17.96 17.62
CA GLU A 109 -21.44 16.87 18.26
C GLU A 109 -21.98 16.45 19.66
N PHE A 110 -23.09 17.02 20.15
CA PHE A 110 -23.79 16.41 21.28
C PHE A 110 -24.27 15.01 20.91
N VAL A 111 -24.25 14.09 21.85
CA VAL A 111 -24.83 12.75 21.68
C VAL A 111 -26.27 12.80 22.16
N VAL A 112 -27.18 12.43 21.29
CA VAL A 112 -28.62 12.46 21.55
C VAL A 112 -29.30 11.16 21.20
N THR A 113 -30.44 10.90 21.81
CA THR A 113 -31.46 10.00 21.30
C THR A 113 -32.71 10.79 20.98
N ALA A 114 -33.39 10.44 19.88
CA ALA A 114 -34.61 11.07 19.40
C ALA A 114 -35.61 9.97 19.01
N ALA A 115 -36.84 10.07 19.50
CA ALA A 115 -37.89 9.12 19.16
C ALA A 115 -39.14 9.83 18.63
N GLY A 116 -39.80 9.23 17.66
CA GLY A 116 -40.97 9.79 16.99
C GLY A 116 -41.40 9.00 15.77
N GLU A 117 -42.29 9.58 15.01
CA GLU A 117 -42.82 8.99 13.78
C GLU A 117 -41.91 9.32 12.59
N VAL A 118 -41.64 8.33 11.75
CA VAL A 118 -40.97 8.52 10.46
C VAL A 118 -41.98 9.07 9.45
N ALA A 119 -41.74 10.26 8.95
CA ALA A 119 -42.59 10.93 7.97
C ALA A 119 -41.85 11.15 6.64
N ARG A 120 -42.59 11.15 5.53
CA ARG A 120 -42.05 11.66 4.27
C ARG A 120 -41.85 13.16 4.37
N ARG A 121 -40.74 13.67 3.85
CA ARG A 121 -40.52 15.12 3.74
C ARG A 121 -41.56 15.73 2.81
N LEU A 122 -41.83 17.01 3.00
CA LEU A 122 -42.71 17.73 2.12
C LEU A 122 -42.17 17.71 0.66
N PRO A 123 -43.04 17.57 -0.34
CA PRO A 123 -42.64 17.58 -1.75
C PRO A 123 -41.75 18.78 -2.07
N GLY A 124 -40.60 18.55 -2.68
CA GLY A 124 -39.60 19.58 -3.03
C GLY A 124 -38.61 19.93 -1.91
N THR A 125 -38.69 19.28 -0.74
CA THR A 125 -37.69 19.43 0.35
C THR A 125 -36.83 18.19 0.55
N GLU A 126 -36.97 17.21 -0.33
CA GLU A 126 -36.15 15.98 -0.32
C GLU A 126 -34.68 16.33 -0.54
N ASN A 127 -33.79 15.60 0.12
CA ASN A 127 -32.36 15.79 -0.03
C ASN A 127 -31.70 14.62 -0.77
N PRO A 128 -31.45 14.72 -2.08
CA PRO A 128 -30.86 13.63 -2.87
C PRO A 128 -29.42 13.30 -2.49
N ARG A 129 -28.78 14.11 -1.62
CA ARG A 129 -27.42 13.85 -1.13
C ARG A 129 -27.38 12.92 0.08
N MET A 130 -28.52 12.51 0.59
CA MET A 130 -28.63 11.61 1.74
C MET A 130 -29.47 10.39 1.35
N PRO A 131 -29.06 9.17 1.66
CA PRO A 131 -29.87 7.96 1.42
C PRO A 131 -31.23 8.01 2.14
N THR A 132 -31.31 8.70 3.29
CA THR A 132 -32.52 8.95 4.08
C THR A 132 -33.24 10.24 3.67
N GLY A 133 -32.85 10.87 2.58
CA GLY A 133 -33.29 12.22 2.21
C GLY A 133 -34.76 12.38 1.83
N GLU A 134 -35.49 11.26 1.61
CA GLU A 134 -36.93 11.25 1.36
C GLU A 134 -37.76 11.36 2.63
N ILE A 135 -37.13 11.09 3.80
CA ILE A 135 -37.84 11.01 5.10
C ILE A 135 -37.20 11.95 6.13
N GLU A 136 -37.95 12.16 7.18
CA GLU A 136 -37.50 12.80 8.41
C GLU A 136 -38.16 12.10 9.61
N LEU A 137 -37.52 12.17 10.78
CA LEU A 137 -38.10 11.71 12.03
C LEU A 137 -38.80 12.90 12.72
N GLN A 138 -40.12 12.89 12.82
CA GLN A 138 -40.90 13.87 13.59
C GLN A 138 -40.83 13.46 15.07
N ALA A 139 -39.88 14.07 15.80
CA ALA A 139 -39.56 13.63 17.15
C ALA A 139 -40.48 14.23 18.21
N SER A 140 -41.09 13.35 18.96
CA SER A 140 -41.85 13.68 20.18
C SER A 140 -41.00 13.62 21.45
N GLU A 141 -39.86 12.93 21.41
CA GLU A 141 -38.94 12.78 22.54
C GLU A 141 -37.50 13.06 22.07
N ILE A 142 -36.74 13.79 22.88
CA ILE A 142 -35.30 13.98 22.73
C ILE A 142 -34.62 13.97 24.09
N ASP A 143 -33.55 13.17 24.23
CA ASP A 143 -32.67 13.18 25.38
C ASP A 143 -31.23 13.51 24.97
N ILE A 144 -30.58 14.35 25.79
CA ILE A 144 -29.15 14.61 25.66
C ILE A 144 -28.41 13.56 26.49
N LEU A 145 -27.76 12.61 25.80
CA LEU A 145 -26.99 11.56 26.47
C LEU A 145 -25.61 12.06 26.92
N SER A 146 -25.03 12.99 26.15
CA SER A 146 -23.74 13.59 26.49
C SER A 146 -23.55 14.92 25.74
N GLU A 147 -23.12 15.92 26.48
CA GLU A 147 -22.72 17.21 25.92
C GLU A 147 -21.30 17.14 25.31
N ALA A 148 -21.02 17.97 24.33
CA ALA A 148 -19.71 18.10 23.71
C ALA A 148 -19.20 19.53 23.74
N LYS A 149 -17.89 19.69 23.94
CA LYS A 149 -17.21 20.94 23.67
C LYS A 149 -17.12 21.17 22.16
N THR A 150 -16.95 22.42 21.74
CA THR A 150 -16.65 22.70 20.33
C THR A 150 -15.39 21.95 19.90
N PRO A 151 -15.48 21.10 18.86
CA PRO A 151 -14.32 20.38 18.36
C PRO A 151 -13.22 21.33 17.85
N PRO A 152 -11.93 20.91 17.89
CA PRO A 152 -10.81 21.74 17.41
C PRO A 152 -10.80 21.92 15.89
N PHE A 153 -11.60 21.13 15.16
CA PHE A 153 -11.85 21.25 13.70
C PHE A 153 -13.27 20.76 13.39
N TYR A 154 -13.78 21.17 12.23
CA TYR A 154 -15.13 20.80 11.80
C TYR A 154 -15.20 19.35 11.31
N ILE A 155 -16.06 18.55 11.93
CA ILE A 155 -16.30 17.15 11.56
C ILE A 155 -17.28 17.09 10.38
N ASN A 156 -18.23 18.03 10.32
CA ASN A 156 -19.26 18.13 9.29
C ASN A 156 -18.83 18.85 8.00
N GLU A 157 -17.55 19.19 7.87
CA GLU A 157 -16.95 19.78 6.68
C GLU A 157 -15.70 18.96 6.27
N PRO A 158 -15.92 17.73 5.75
CA PRO A 158 -14.83 16.77 5.51
C PRO A 158 -13.82 17.25 4.46
N ASP A 159 -14.24 18.11 3.53
CA ASP A 159 -13.40 18.64 2.45
C ASP A 159 -12.46 19.77 2.90
N LYS A 160 -12.71 20.36 4.07
CA LYS A 160 -11.79 21.37 4.60
C LYS A 160 -10.49 20.74 5.05
N PRO A 161 -9.34 21.25 4.55
CA PRO A 161 -8.04 20.77 5.00
C PRO A 161 -7.85 21.08 6.49
N VAL A 162 -7.29 20.10 7.21
CA VAL A 162 -6.95 20.20 8.63
C VAL A 162 -5.51 19.74 8.79
N ASP A 163 -4.73 20.46 9.59
CA ASP A 163 -3.35 20.08 9.89
C ASP A 163 -3.24 18.65 10.40
N GLU A 164 -2.27 17.90 9.87
CA GLU A 164 -2.11 16.47 10.19
C GLU A 164 -1.86 16.25 11.70
N SER A 165 -1.04 17.08 12.32
CA SER A 165 -0.70 16.95 13.75
C SER A 165 -1.94 17.16 14.63
N LEU A 166 -2.83 18.08 14.23
CA LEU A 166 -4.10 18.29 14.92
C LEU A 166 -5.05 17.11 14.76
N ARG A 167 -5.12 16.54 13.54
CA ARG A 167 -5.91 15.33 13.27
C ARG A 167 -5.40 14.12 14.04
N LEU A 168 -4.07 13.93 14.13
CA LEU A 168 -3.45 12.84 14.88
C LEU A 168 -3.65 13.00 16.39
N LYS A 169 -3.56 14.22 16.91
CA LYS A 169 -3.79 14.51 18.33
C LYS A 169 -5.25 14.23 18.75
N TYR A 170 -6.21 14.54 17.89
CA TYR A 170 -7.64 14.32 18.12
C TYR A 170 -8.18 13.24 17.17
N ARG A 171 -7.43 12.15 16.99
CA ARG A 171 -7.73 11.13 15.98
C ARG A 171 -9.11 10.51 16.13
N TYR A 172 -9.63 10.36 17.35
CA TYR A 172 -10.99 9.91 17.63
C TYR A 172 -12.07 10.86 17.08
N LEU A 173 -11.78 12.16 16.89
CA LEU A 173 -12.65 13.10 16.20
C LEU A 173 -12.47 13.04 14.68
N ASP A 174 -11.24 12.86 14.22
CA ASP A 174 -10.96 12.70 12.79
C ASP A 174 -11.61 11.43 12.22
N ILE A 175 -11.65 10.34 12.99
CA ILE A 175 -12.37 9.10 12.63
C ILE A 175 -13.88 9.34 12.45
N ARG A 176 -14.49 10.33 13.12
CA ARG A 176 -15.90 10.70 12.89
C ARG A 176 -16.14 11.38 11.54
N ARG A 177 -15.09 11.88 10.87
CA ARG A 177 -15.21 12.45 9.53
C ARG A 177 -15.44 11.32 8.54
N GLN A 178 -16.41 11.53 7.65
CA GLN A 178 -16.87 10.51 6.71
C GLN A 178 -15.75 9.79 5.95
N PRO A 179 -14.75 10.48 5.32
CA PRO A 179 -13.71 9.78 4.57
C PRO A 179 -12.87 8.83 5.43
N MET A 180 -12.64 9.18 6.69
CA MET A 180 -11.86 8.34 7.59
C MET A 180 -12.66 7.12 8.06
N THR A 181 -13.94 7.31 8.39
CA THR A 181 -14.85 6.20 8.72
C THR A 181 -14.95 5.21 7.56
N GLU A 182 -15.11 5.68 6.33
CA GLU A 182 -15.21 4.85 5.12
C GLU A 182 -13.97 3.99 4.90
N ARG A 183 -12.77 4.55 5.09
CA ARG A 183 -11.51 3.82 4.96
C ARG A 183 -11.38 2.68 5.99
N LEU A 184 -11.82 2.92 7.23
CA LEU A 184 -11.82 1.88 8.26
C LEU A 184 -12.86 0.79 7.98
N LEU A 185 -14.04 1.15 7.48
CA LEU A 185 -15.05 0.19 7.05
C LEU A 185 -14.57 -0.62 5.83
N LEU A 186 -13.91 0.03 4.87
CA LEU A 186 -13.30 -0.64 3.72
C LEU A 186 -12.25 -1.67 4.19
N ARG A 187 -11.38 -1.28 5.13
CA ARG A 187 -10.40 -2.17 5.75
C ARG A 187 -11.07 -3.42 6.34
N SER A 188 -12.14 -3.23 7.09
CA SER A 188 -12.88 -4.35 7.71
C SER A 188 -13.43 -5.31 6.64
N ARG A 189 -14.09 -4.78 5.60
CA ARG A 189 -14.59 -5.59 4.48
C ARG A 189 -13.49 -6.31 3.72
N MET A 190 -12.36 -5.63 3.48
CA MET A 190 -11.21 -6.23 2.81
C MET A 190 -10.65 -7.41 3.59
N VAL A 191 -10.43 -7.26 4.90
CA VAL A 191 -9.93 -8.35 5.75
C VAL A 191 -10.91 -9.52 5.79
N GLN A 192 -12.21 -9.25 5.80
CA GLN A 192 -13.24 -10.30 5.71
C GLN A 192 -13.14 -11.04 4.37
N ALA A 193 -13.10 -10.32 3.24
CA ALA A 193 -12.99 -10.92 1.91
C ALA A 193 -11.69 -11.76 1.75
N ILE A 194 -10.58 -11.28 2.30
CA ILE A 194 -9.32 -12.04 2.34
C ILE A 194 -9.51 -13.36 3.10
N ARG A 195 -10.14 -13.35 4.29
CA ARG A 195 -10.38 -14.56 5.06
C ARG A 195 -11.30 -15.54 4.32
N GLU A 196 -12.37 -15.04 3.72
CA GLU A 196 -13.30 -15.87 2.93
C GLU A 196 -12.59 -16.56 1.77
N ALA A 197 -11.76 -15.81 1.00
CA ALA A 197 -10.99 -16.37 -0.11
C ALA A 197 -10.00 -17.45 0.34
N HIS A 198 -9.27 -17.20 1.44
CA HIS A 198 -8.30 -18.16 1.96
C HIS A 198 -8.96 -19.42 2.52
N HIS A 199 -10.01 -19.29 3.33
CA HIS A 199 -10.74 -20.46 3.85
C HIS A 199 -11.38 -21.28 2.73
N ALA A 200 -11.95 -20.64 1.69
CA ALA A 200 -12.48 -21.33 0.53
C ALA A 200 -11.40 -22.13 -0.23
N ALA A 201 -10.15 -21.66 -0.21
CA ALA A 201 -9.00 -22.34 -0.81
C ALA A 201 -8.32 -23.36 0.14
N GLY A 202 -8.87 -23.60 1.33
CA GLY A 202 -8.36 -24.58 2.29
C GLY A 202 -7.16 -24.12 3.11
N PHE A 203 -6.94 -22.82 3.24
CA PHE A 203 -5.93 -22.29 4.15
C PHE A 203 -6.38 -22.31 5.60
N VAL A 204 -5.42 -22.46 6.49
CA VAL A 204 -5.60 -22.37 7.95
C VAL A 204 -5.05 -21.05 8.44
N GLU A 205 -5.86 -20.24 9.13
CA GLU A 205 -5.39 -19.04 9.81
C GLU A 205 -4.71 -19.44 11.11
N VAL A 206 -3.40 -19.13 11.25
CA VAL A 206 -2.62 -19.48 12.44
C VAL A 206 -1.93 -18.23 12.98
N GLU A 207 -2.21 -17.88 14.23
CA GLU A 207 -1.53 -16.80 14.92
C GLU A 207 -0.13 -17.22 15.36
N THR A 208 0.85 -16.37 15.09
CA THR A 208 2.24 -16.57 15.52
C THR A 208 2.58 -15.62 16.68
N PRO A 209 3.53 -15.97 17.56
CA PRO A 209 3.89 -15.11 18.69
C PRO A 209 4.49 -13.78 18.23
N THR A 210 4.21 -12.72 19.02
CA THR A 210 4.80 -11.39 18.86
C THR A 210 6.03 -11.15 19.74
N LEU A 211 6.27 -11.99 20.75
CA LEU A 211 7.48 -11.98 21.56
C LEU A 211 8.39 -13.11 21.08
N ILE A 212 9.34 -12.79 20.22
CA ILE A 212 10.24 -13.76 19.58
C ILE A 212 11.70 -13.44 19.90
N LYS A 213 12.62 -14.26 19.45
CA LYS A 213 14.04 -13.94 19.39
C LYS A 213 14.29 -12.97 18.24
N SER A 214 15.24 -12.04 18.41
CA SER A 214 15.71 -11.17 17.32
C SER A 214 16.13 -11.98 16.10
N THR A 215 15.58 -11.61 14.93
CA THR A 215 15.86 -12.26 13.65
C THR A 215 16.14 -11.17 12.62
N PRO A 216 17.37 -11.12 12.06
CA PRO A 216 17.72 -10.08 11.10
C PRO A 216 17.02 -10.35 9.77
N GLU A 217 15.98 -9.56 9.48
CA GLU A 217 15.18 -9.60 8.23
C GLU A 217 15.30 -8.30 7.41
N GLY A 218 16.36 -7.52 7.65
CA GLY A 218 16.65 -6.31 6.89
C GLY A 218 16.39 -4.99 7.62
N ALA A 219 15.47 -4.95 8.60
CA ALA A 219 15.21 -3.79 9.44
C ALA A 219 15.81 -3.96 10.84
N ARG A 220 15.85 -2.89 11.63
CA ARG A 220 16.13 -2.99 13.07
C ARG A 220 14.90 -3.47 13.82
N ASP A 221 15.13 -4.25 14.88
CA ASP A 221 14.08 -4.77 15.74
C ASP A 221 13.70 -3.77 16.83
N PHE A 222 12.41 -3.75 17.18
CA PHE A 222 11.96 -3.24 18.47
C PHE A 222 12.18 -4.33 19.52
N ILE A 223 12.83 -3.99 20.64
CA ILE A 223 13.15 -4.92 21.71
C ILE A 223 12.29 -4.71 22.96
N VAL A 224 11.91 -5.81 23.62
CA VAL A 224 11.12 -5.82 24.85
C VAL A 224 11.92 -6.55 25.95
N PRO A 225 12.32 -5.86 27.02
CA PRO A 225 13.09 -6.49 28.11
C PRO A 225 12.30 -7.57 28.83
N SER A 226 12.99 -8.66 29.22
CA SER A 226 12.41 -9.76 29.99
C SER A 226 12.63 -9.55 31.50
N ARG A 227 11.54 -9.42 32.27
CA ARG A 227 11.63 -9.36 33.74
C ARG A 227 12.07 -10.71 34.35
N LEU A 228 11.68 -11.82 33.72
CA LEU A 228 11.99 -13.16 34.24
C LEU A 228 13.42 -13.61 33.94
N GLN A 229 14.08 -12.99 32.96
CA GLN A 229 15.45 -13.27 32.57
C GLN A 229 16.21 -11.95 32.43
N PRO A 230 16.69 -11.35 33.53
CA PRO A 230 17.40 -10.08 33.52
C PRO A 230 18.59 -10.09 32.54
N GLY A 231 18.72 -9.03 31.75
CA GLY A 231 19.72 -8.94 30.69
C GLY A 231 19.35 -9.59 29.35
N SER A 232 18.19 -10.27 29.29
CA SER A 232 17.64 -10.82 28.05
C SER A 232 16.47 -9.99 27.55
N VAL A 233 16.27 -9.99 26.24
CA VAL A 233 15.19 -9.28 25.58
C VAL A 233 14.42 -10.18 24.61
N TYR A 234 13.14 -9.91 24.44
CA TYR A 234 12.39 -10.34 23.27
C TYR A 234 12.51 -9.27 22.18
N ALA A 235 12.31 -9.67 20.93
CA ALA A 235 12.09 -8.75 19.82
C ALA A 235 10.64 -8.84 19.33
N LEU A 236 10.13 -7.73 18.78
CA LEU A 236 8.87 -7.75 18.05
C LEU A 236 9.13 -8.19 16.60
N PRO A 237 8.26 -9.02 15.99
CA PRO A 237 8.52 -9.63 14.69
C PRO A 237 8.47 -8.60 13.55
N GLN A 238 9.46 -8.63 12.67
CA GLN A 238 9.43 -7.88 11.41
C GLN A 238 8.47 -8.51 10.39
N SER A 239 8.35 -9.84 10.45
CA SER A 239 7.38 -10.69 9.77
C SER A 239 7.34 -12.06 10.46
N PRO A 240 6.34 -12.94 10.23
CA PRO A 240 6.32 -14.31 10.73
C PRO A 240 7.16 -15.29 9.91
N GLN A 241 8.19 -14.84 9.17
CA GLN A 241 8.89 -15.61 8.14
C GLN A 241 9.40 -16.99 8.61
N GLN A 242 10.14 -17.06 9.71
CA GLN A 242 10.65 -18.33 10.19
C GLN A 242 9.51 -19.25 10.69
N LEU A 243 8.53 -18.68 11.34
CA LEU A 243 7.41 -19.41 11.92
C LEU A 243 6.52 -20.06 10.85
N LYS A 244 6.23 -19.34 9.76
CA LYS A 244 5.45 -19.91 8.66
C LYS A 244 6.18 -21.04 7.94
N GLN A 245 7.51 -20.97 7.79
CA GLN A 245 8.31 -22.07 7.26
C GLN A 245 8.27 -23.29 8.19
N LEU A 246 8.34 -23.09 9.51
CA LEU A 246 8.17 -24.16 10.49
C LEU A 246 6.78 -24.80 10.43
N LEU A 247 5.72 -24.03 10.13
CA LEU A 247 4.37 -24.56 9.91
C LEU A 247 4.30 -25.45 8.66
N MET A 248 5.07 -25.14 7.60
CA MET A 248 5.18 -26.02 6.43
C MET A 248 5.83 -27.34 6.79
N VAL A 249 6.94 -27.33 7.56
CA VAL A 249 7.57 -28.55 8.07
C VAL A 249 6.64 -29.32 9.01
N ALA A 250 5.80 -28.62 9.78
CA ALA A 250 4.79 -29.23 10.65
C ALA A 250 3.60 -29.85 9.91
N GLY A 251 3.52 -29.69 8.57
CA GLY A 251 2.45 -30.28 7.74
C GLY A 251 1.21 -29.41 7.61
N ILE A 252 1.29 -28.12 7.91
CA ILE A 252 0.23 -27.16 7.60
C ILE A 252 0.44 -26.69 6.15
N ASP A 253 -0.15 -27.38 5.20
CA ASP A 253 0.11 -27.18 3.76
C ASP A 253 -0.23 -25.79 3.25
N ARG A 254 -1.18 -25.10 3.86
CA ARG A 254 -1.64 -23.78 3.48
C ARG A 254 -1.92 -22.94 4.72
N TYR A 255 -1.03 -22.02 4.98
CA TYR A 255 -1.10 -21.08 6.10
C TYR A 255 -1.39 -19.67 5.63
N PHE A 256 -2.18 -18.92 6.40
CA PHE A 256 -2.20 -17.47 6.31
C PHE A 256 -2.42 -16.82 7.68
N GLN A 257 -2.11 -15.53 7.77
CA GLN A 257 -2.33 -14.71 8.96
C GLN A 257 -2.51 -13.24 8.57
N ILE A 258 -3.40 -12.54 9.25
CA ILE A 258 -3.43 -11.07 9.25
C ILE A 258 -2.46 -10.61 10.35
N ALA A 259 -1.17 -10.50 9.98
CA ALA A 259 -0.06 -10.35 10.90
C ALA A 259 0.22 -8.87 11.24
N ARG A 260 0.47 -8.59 12.53
CA ARG A 260 1.09 -7.31 12.94
C ARG A 260 2.60 -7.44 12.83
N CYS A 261 3.20 -6.49 12.10
CA CYS A 261 4.64 -6.41 11.85
C CYS A 261 5.20 -5.11 12.39
N TYR A 262 6.47 -5.16 12.82
CA TYR A 262 7.15 -4.06 13.49
C TYR A 262 8.55 -3.87 12.90
N ARG A 263 8.86 -2.67 12.42
CA ARG A 263 10.19 -2.35 11.84
C ARG A 263 10.64 -0.98 12.28
N ASP A 264 11.82 -0.90 12.87
CA ASP A 264 12.47 0.37 13.23
C ASP A 264 13.29 0.88 12.05
N GLU A 265 12.59 1.52 11.12
CA GLU A 265 13.12 2.07 9.87
C GLU A 265 12.79 3.56 9.75
N ASP A 266 13.40 4.21 8.76
CA ASP A 266 13.04 5.59 8.37
C ASP A 266 11.57 5.65 7.90
N LEU A 267 10.80 6.49 8.56
CA LEU A 267 9.37 6.65 8.29
C LEU A 267 9.16 7.49 7.03
N ARG A 268 8.27 6.99 6.16
CA ARG A 268 7.89 7.65 4.90
C ARG A 268 6.37 7.64 4.75
N GLY A 269 5.86 8.19 3.66
CA GLY A 269 4.42 8.15 3.37
C GLY A 269 3.85 6.73 3.30
N ASP A 270 4.63 5.77 2.84
CA ASP A 270 4.28 4.36 2.67
C ASP A 270 4.82 3.44 3.77
N ARG A 271 5.44 3.97 4.84
CA ARG A 271 6.05 3.21 5.95
C ARG A 271 5.66 3.73 7.30
N GLN A 272 5.32 2.81 8.20
CA GLN A 272 5.05 3.04 9.62
C GLN A 272 5.83 2.02 10.46
N PRO A 273 6.19 2.34 11.73
CA PRO A 273 6.96 1.43 12.57
C PRO A 273 6.17 0.16 12.94
N GLU A 274 4.86 0.24 12.85
CA GLU A 274 3.94 -0.89 13.01
C GLU A 274 2.88 -0.87 11.90
N PHE A 275 2.66 -2.01 11.26
CA PHE A 275 1.76 -2.14 10.13
C PHE A 275 1.16 -3.55 10.07
N THR A 276 0.24 -3.77 9.15
CA THR A 276 -0.44 -5.06 9.01
C THR A 276 -0.16 -5.67 7.64
N GLN A 277 0.21 -6.96 7.63
CA GLN A 277 0.35 -7.75 6.41
C GLN A 277 -0.71 -8.85 6.35
N LEU A 278 -1.17 -9.17 5.15
CA LEU A 278 -1.62 -10.51 4.84
C LEU A 278 -0.35 -11.32 4.57
N ASP A 279 -0.05 -12.26 5.43
CA ASP A 279 1.07 -13.18 5.27
C ASP A 279 0.56 -14.59 4.96
N LEU A 280 1.10 -15.25 3.95
CA LEU A 280 0.72 -16.61 3.57
C LEU A 280 1.93 -17.45 3.15
N GLU A 281 1.79 -18.78 3.30
CA GLU A 281 2.78 -19.76 2.85
C GLU A 281 2.07 -21.05 2.41
N MET A 282 2.58 -21.69 1.36
CA MET A 282 2.03 -22.92 0.78
C MET A 282 3.12 -23.94 0.55
N SER A 283 2.81 -25.23 0.82
CA SER A 283 3.67 -26.38 0.51
C SER A 283 3.35 -26.98 -0.84
N PHE A 284 4.34 -27.69 -1.42
CA PHE A 284 4.22 -28.45 -2.68
C PHE A 284 3.76 -27.58 -3.86
N ILE A 285 4.33 -26.38 -3.99
CA ILE A 285 4.01 -25.42 -5.04
C ILE A 285 5.26 -24.97 -5.79
N ASP A 286 5.02 -24.40 -6.96
CA ASP A 286 5.97 -23.61 -7.74
C ASP A 286 5.56 -22.12 -7.79
N GLU A 287 6.33 -21.32 -8.47
CA GLU A 287 6.08 -19.87 -8.66
C GLU A 287 4.71 -19.60 -9.30
N ASP A 288 4.39 -20.37 -10.37
CA ASP A 288 3.16 -20.16 -11.14
C ASP A 288 1.91 -20.49 -10.34
N ALA A 289 1.94 -21.57 -9.55
CA ALA A 289 0.84 -21.98 -8.70
C ALA A 289 0.54 -20.94 -7.63
N LEU A 290 1.59 -20.38 -7.00
CA LEU A 290 1.42 -19.35 -5.97
C LEU A 290 0.94 -18.03 -6.58
N MET A 291 1.59 -17.54 -7.64
CA MET A 291 1.17 -16.30 -8.30
C MET A 291 -0.27 -16.40 -8.82
N GLY A 292 -0.67 -17.55 -9.38
CA GLY A 292 -2.04 -17.78 -9.85
C GLY A 292 -3.08 -17.74 -8.72
N PHE A 293 -2.78 -18.33 -7.55
CA PHE A 293 -3.66 -18.24 -6.39
C PHE A 293 -3.79 -16.79 -5.88
N VAL A 294 -2.67 -16.10 -5.71
CA VAL A 294 -2.64 -14.72 -5.21
C VAL A 294 -3.36 -13.78 -6.17
N GLU A 295 -3.14 -13.94 -7.48
CA GLU A 295 -3.84 -13.16 -8.52
C GLU A 295 -5.35 -13.32 -8.43
N SER A 296 -5.84 -14.56 -8.35
CA SER A 296 -7.29 -14.85 -8.22
C SER A 296 -7.84 -14.19 -6.94
N MET A 297 -7.18 -14.38 -5.81
CA MET A 297 -7.57 -13.78 -4.53
C MET A 297 -7.60 -12.25 -4.59
N VAL A 298 -6.58 -11.62 -5.17
CA VAL A 298 -6.48 -10.15 -5.30
C VAL A 298 -7.59 -9.60 -6.19
N ILE A 299 -7.92 -10.27 -7.29
CA ILE A 299 -9.04 -9.91 -8.17
C ILE A 299 -10.36 -9.96 -7.39
N ASP A 300 -10.62 -11.04 -6.66
CA ASP A 300 -11.86 -11.23 -5.91
C ASP A 300 -12.00 -10.19 -4.78
N VAL A 301 -10.95 -9.97 -4.01
CA VAL A 301 -10.91 -8.96 -2.94
C VAL A 301 -11.10 -7.55 -3.49
N SER A 302 -10.45 -7.22 -4.62
CA SER A 302 -10.60 -5.90 -5.25
C SER A 302 -12.04 -5.66 -5.72
N ARG A 303 -12.66 -6.66 -6.36
CA ARG A 303 -14.05 -6.60 -6.81
C ARG A 303 -15.04 -6.52 -5.64
N ALA A 304 -14.80 -7.26 -4.57
CA ALA A 304 -15.64 -7.22 -3.36
C ALA A 304 -15.56 -5.89 -2.61
N THR A 305 -14.42 -5.23 -2.66
CA THR A 305 -14.18 -4.00 -1.89
C THR A 305 -14.38 -2.72 -2.69
N ARG A 306 -14.01 -2.73 -3.98
CA ARG A 306 -14.08 -1.58 -4.88
C ARG A 306 -14.62 -1.98 -6.26
N PRO A 307 -15.89 -2.42 -6.33
CA PRO A 307 -16.54 -2.79 -7.60
C PRO A 307 -16.68 -1.60 -8.56
N ASP A 308 -16.55 -0.39 -8.05
CA ASP A 308 -16.58 0.88 -8.79
C ASP A 308 -15.28 1.19 -9.54
N ARG A 309 -14.17 0.48 -9.22
CA ARG A 309 -12.86 0.71 -9.85
C ARG A 309 -12.51 -0.41 -10.82
N PRO A 310 -12.25 -0.09 -12.10
CA PRO A 310 -11.87 -1.10 -13.07
C PRO A 310 -10.48 -1.68 -12.74
N LEU A 311 -10.33 -2.98 -12.94
CA LEU A 311 -9.03 -3.63 -12.95
C LEU A 311 -8.36 -3.40 -14.31
N GLY A 312 -7.05 -3.29 -14.31
CA GLY A 312 -6.23 -3.27 -15.52
C GLY A 312 -6.29 -4.59 -16.28
N GLU A 313 -5.19 -4.96 -16.91
CA GLU A 313 -5.08 -6.20 -17.67
C GLU A 313 -5.23 -7.44 -16.76
N ILE A 314 -6.00 -8.44 -17.23
CA ILE A 314 -6.18 -9.75 -16.58
C ILE A 314 -5.99 -10.82 -17.67
N PRO A 315 -5.11 -11.82 -17.46
CA PRO A 315 -4.22 -12.02 -16.32
C PRO A 315 -3.23 -10.87 -16.14
N PHE A 316 -2.73 -10.67 -14.91
CA PHE A 316 -1.79 -9.58 -14.62
C PHE A 316 -0.52 -9.72 -15.46
N PRO A 317 0.00 -8.64 -16.07
CA PRO A 317 1.26 -8.65 -16.77
C PRO A 317 2.38 -9.18 -15.88
N ARG A 318 3.27 -9.99 -16.45
CA ARG A 318 4.44 -10.57 -15.78
C ARG A 318 5.70 -10.06 -16.45
N PHE A 319 6.57 -9.47 -15.66
CA PHE A 319 7.86 -8.94 -16.11
C PHE A 319 8.98 -9.56 -15.28
N THR A 320 10.14 -9.74 -15.89
CA THR A 320 11.37 -9.98 -15.14
C THR A 320 11.90 -8.66 -14.56
N TYR A 321 12.73 -8.75 -13.53
CA TYR A 321 13.43 -7.58 -12.96
C TYR A 321 14.21 -6.82 -14.03
N ASP A 322 14.94 -7.54 -14.89
CA ASP A 322 15.72 -6.92 -15.97
C ASP A 322 14.83 -6.16 -16.95
N GLU A 323 13.66 -6.72 -17.31
CA GLU A 323 12.70 -6.05 -18.19
C GLU A 323 12.15 -4.77 -17.60
N VAL A 324 11.77 -4.78 -16.32
CA VAL A 324 11.22 -3.56 -15.69
C VAL A 324 12.28 -2.48 -15.50
N MET A 325 13.51 -2.86 -15.20
CA MET A 325 14.63 -1.93 -15.12
C MET A 325 15.01 -1.36 -16.50
N GLU A 326 14.93 -2.19 -17.54
CA GLU A 326 15.19 -1.77 -18.92
C GLU A 326 14.10 -0.84 -19.47
N ARG A 327 12.80 -1.15 -19.21
CA ARG A 327 11.66 -0.44 -19.79
C ARG A 327 11.15 0.71 -18.94
N PHE A 328 11.18 0.58 -17.61
CA PHE A 328 10.54 1.54 -16.70
C PHE A 328 11.53 2.20 -15.73
N GLY A 329 12.74 1.65 -15.59
CA GLY A 329 13.76 2.13 -14.66
C GLY A 329 13.36 1.97 -13.19
N SER A 330 12.49 1.02 -12.90
CA SER A 330 11.96 0.76 -11.54
C SER A 330 11.50 -0.68 -11.41
N ASP A 331 11.78 -1.30 -10.26
CA ASP A 331 11.29 -2.61 -9.84
C ASP A 331 9.79 -2.63 -9.51
N LYS A 332 9.16 -1.47 -9.44
CA LYS A 332 7.72 -1.27 -9.18
C LYS A 332 7.09 -0.32 -10.20
N PRO A 333 6.97 -0.76 -11.46
CA PRO A 333 6.49 0.09 -12.54
C PRO A 333 5.01 0.45 -12.38
N ASP A 334 4.66 1.71 -12.68
CA ASP A 334 3.27 2.07 -12.94
C ASP A 334 2.96 1.75 -14.42
N VAL A 335 2.16 0.73 -14.63
CA VAL A 335 1.81 0.22 -15.97
C VAL A 335 0.54 0.85 -16.55
N ARG A 336 -0.06 1.84 -15.86
CA ARG A 336 -1.26 2.55 -16.35
C ARG A 336 -0.97 3.47 -17.54
N PHE A 337 0.29 3.80 -17.79
CA PHE A 337 0.71 4.67 -18.89
C PHE A 337 2.02 4.20 -19.51
N GLY A 338 2.25 4.61 -20.75
CA GLY A 338 3.48 4.36 -21.50
C GLY A 338 4.69 5.11 -20.96
N MET A 339 5.37 5.91 -21.79
CA MET A 339 6.60 6.64 -21.49
C MET A 339 7.73 5.69 -21.05
N GLU A 340 7.90 4.58 -21.78
CA GLU A 340 8.98 3.64 -21.52
C GLU A 340 10.35 4.26 -21.81
N LEU A 341 11.38 3.74 -21.17
CA LEU A 341 12.77 4.11 -21.41
C LEU A 341 13.22 3.55 -22.76
N VAL A 342 13.73 4.40 -23.64
CA VAL A 342 14.25 4.02 -24.97
C VAL A 342 15.78 4.00 -24.93
N ASP A 343 16.40 2.86 -25.27
CA ASP A 343 17.86 2.77 -25.44
C ASP A 343 18.29 3.46 -26.74
N LEU A 344 19.16 4.43 -26.61
CA LEU A 344 19.66 5.21 -27.73
C LEU A 344 21.02 4.70 -28.28
N ALA A 345 21.62 3.69 -27.65
CA ALA A 345 22.89 3.13 -28.13
C ALA A 345 22.84 2.68 -29.59
N PRO A 346 21.75 2.05 -30.11
CA PRO A 346 21.67 1.67 -31.51
C PRO A 346 21.73 2.87 -32.48
N VAL A 347 21.24 4.04 -32.05
CA VAL A 347 21.23 5.27 -32.88
C VAL A 347 22.54 6.04 -32.75
N LEU A 348 23.17 6.02 -31.58
CA LEU A 348 24.34 6.85 -31.25
C LEU A 348 25.67 6.11 -31.40
N GLY A 349 25.67 4.76 -31.47
CA GLY A 349 26.87 3.92 -31.44
C GLY A 349 27.83 4.08 -32.62
N GLY A 350 27.41 4.73 -33.72
CA GLY A 350 28.25 5.11 -34.84
C GLY A 350 29.02 6.44 -34.67
N GLY A 351 28.84 7.11 -33.51
CA GLY A 351 29.31 8.45 -33.22
C GLY A 351 28.17 9.48 -33.33
N SER A 352 27.81 10.08 -32.18
CA SER A 352 26.69 11.03 -32.11
C SER A 352 27.10 12.46 -32.52
N GLY A 353 28.39 12.77 -32.47
CA GLY A 353 28.92 14.13 -32.53
C GLY A 353 28.80 14.90 -31.21
N PHE A 354 28.11 14.35 -30.23
CA PHE A 354 28.01 14.93 -28.89
C PHE A 354 28.86 14.12 -27.88
N ARG A 355 30.01 14.68 -27.53
CA ARG A 355 31.07 14.02 -26.79
C ARG A 355 30.59 13.30 -25.52
N VAL A 356 29.60 13.88 -24.81
CA VAL A 356 29.08 13.27 -23.57
C VAL A 356 28.47 11.89 -23.83
N PHE A 357 27.75 11.73 -24.93
CA PHE A 357 27.15 10.44 -25.27
C PHE A 357 28.23 9.46 -25.75
N ASP A 358 29.14 9.94 -26.59
CA ASP A 358 30.19 9.11 -27.15
C ASP A 358 31.15 8.58 -26.08
N ASP A 359 31.57 9.43 -25.12
CA ASP A 359 32.45 9.04 -24.00
C ASP A 359 31.75 8.01 -23.06
N VAL A 360 30.45 8.19 -22.75
CA VAL A 360 29.70 7.26 -21.92
C VAL A 360 29.53 5.90 -22.58
N LEU A 361 29.15 5.87 -23.87
CA LEU A 361 29.02 4.61 -24.60
C LEU A 361 30.36 3.90 -24.75
N ALA A 362 31.46 4.63 -25.03
CA ALA A 362 32.81 4.07 -25.11
C ALA A 362 33.30 3.46 -23.78
N SER A 363 32.83 3.98 -22.65
CA SER A 363 33.15 3.44 -21.33
C SER A 363 32.21 2.31 -20.84
N GLY A 364 31.30 1.82 -21.70
CA GLY A 364 30.35 0.77 -21.36
C GLY A 364 29.12 1.24 -20.58
N GLY A 365 28.90 2.57 -20.48
CA GLY A 365 27.70 3.16 -19.91
C GLY A 365 26.48 3.04 -20.83
N ARG A 366 25.38 3.65 -20.42
CA ARG A 366 24.11 3.66 -21.15
C ARG A 366 23.67 5.09 -21.47
N VAL A 367 23.00 5.25 -22.61
CA VAL A 367 22.32 6.50 -22.99
C VAL A 367 20.87 6.14 -23.29
N LYS A 368 19.95 6.56 -22.43
CA LYS A 368 18.51 6.30 -22.60
C LYS A 368 17.70 7.57 -22.52
N ALA A 369 16.51 7.50 -23.08
CA ALA A 369 15.56 8.60 -23.11
C ALA A 369 14.18 8.19 -22.58
N ILE A 370 13.41 9.19 -22.14
CA ILE A 370 11.95 9.16 -22.03
C ILE A 370 11.38 10.33 -22.82
N VAL A 371 10.13 10.18 -23.29
CA VAL A 371 9.41 11.23 -24.01
C VAL A 371 8.31 11.79 -23.13
N ALA A 372 8.41 13.06 -22.79
CA ALA A 372 7.38 13.78 -22.05
C ALA A 372 6.40 14.45 -23.04
N PRO A 373 5.16 13.92 -23.18
CA PRO A 373 4.24 14.40 -24.19
C PRO A 373 3.77 15.83 -23.88
N GLY A 374 3.75 16.67 -24.92
CA GLY A 374 3.27 18.04 -24.85
C GLY A 374 4.19 19.04 -24.12
N LEU A 375 5.37 18.63 -23.64
CA LEU A 375 6.32 19.50 -22.96
C LEU A 375 7.39 20.12 -23.89
N GLY A 376 7.28 19.98 -25.21
CA GLY A 376 8.25 20.55 -26.16
C GLY A 376 8.38 22.07 -26.14
N SER A 377 7.35 22.78 -25.66
CA SER A 377 7.37 24.24 -25.45
C SER A 377 7.56 24.65 -23.99
N ALA A 378 8.01 23.71 -23.12
CA ALA A 378 8.23 23.99 -21.72
C ALA A 378 9.18 25.18 -21.52
N PRO A 379 8.86 26.14 -20.63
CA PRO A 379 9.73 27.27 -20.36
C PRO A 379 11.05 26.79 -19.73
N ARG A 380 12.13 27.56 -19.94
CA ARG A 380 13.46 27.24 -19.44
C ARG A 380 13.49 26.89 -17.93
N ARG A 381 12.69 27.59 -17.14
CA ARG A 381 12.56 27.30 -15.69
C ARG A 381 12.15 25.84 -15.44
N GLU A 382 11.26 25.30 -16.23
CA GLU A 382 10.76 23.92 -16.09
C GLU A 382 11.83 22.90 -16.48
N THR A 383 12.56 23.13 -17.56
CA THR A 383 13.68 22.25 -17.96
C THR A 383 14.85 22.35 -16.97
N ASP A 384 15.08 23.50 -16.37
CA ASP A 384 16.06 23.68 -15.28
C ASP A 384 15.63 22.91 -14.02
N GLU A 385 14.34 22.96 -13.62
CA GLU A 385 13.77 22.18 -12.52
C GLU A 385 13.91 20.66 -12.74
N LEU A 386 13.64 20.16 -13.95
CA LEU A 386 13.83 18.76 -14.32
C LEU A 386 15.31 18.35 -14.27
N THR A 387 16.21 19.24 -14.71
CA THR A 387 17.65 19.01 -14.64
C THR A 387 18.16 18.94 -13.21
N ASP A 388 17.67 19.83 -12.34
CA ASP A 388 18.03 19.83 -10.93
C ASP A 388 17.46 18.58 -10.20
N LEU A 389 16.28 18.12 -10.61
CA LEU A 389 15.69 16.89 -10.11
C LEU A 389 16.53 15.67 -10.52
N ALA A 390 16.94 15.58 -11.78
CA ALA A 390 17.81 14.52 -12.27
C ALA A 390 19.15 14.49 -11.50
N LYS A 391 19.75 15.65 -11.24
CA LYS A 391 20.98 15.74 -10.44
C LYS A 391 20.78 15.28 -9.01
N ARG A 392 19.66 15.62 -8.38
CA ARG A 392 19.32 15.16 -7.02
C ARG A 392 19.16 13.63 -6.97
N PHE A 393 18.78 13.00 -8.08
CA PHE A 393 18.70 11.55 -8.20
C PHE A 393 20.03 10.90 -8.60
N GLY A 394 21.10 11.67 -8.76
CA GLY A 394 22.47 11.17 -8.99
C GLY A 394 23.00 11.31 -10.41
N ALA A 395 22.23 11.84 -11.36
CA ALA A 395 22.76 12.11 -12.70
C ALA A 395 23.75 13.26 -12.69
N LYS A 396 24.78 13.18 -13.54
CA LYS A 396 25.71 14.29 -13.78
C LYS A 396 25.04 15.46 -14.50
N GLY A 397 23.96 15.19 -15.24
CA GLY A 397 23.14 16.17 -15.95
C GLY A 397 21.97 15.53 -16.67
N LEU A 398 21.10 16.37 -17.22
CA LEU A 398 19.97 15.95 -18.05
C LEU A 398 20.09 16.67 -19.39
N VAL A 399 20.10 15.91 -20.48
CA VAL A 399 20.00 16.47 -21.83
C VAL A 399 18.52 16.49 -22.21
N TYR A 400 18.04 17.63 -22.70
CA TYR A 400 16.68 17.75 -23.17
C TYR A 400 16.63 18.29 -24.61
N LEU A 401 15.70 17.74 -25.40
CA LEU A 401 15.51 18.08 -26.81
C LEU A 401 14.00 18.23 -27.06
N SER A 402 13.60 19.41 -27.52
CA SER A 402 12.22 19.67 -27.95
C SER A 402 12.07 19.26 -29.41
N VAL A 403 10.98 18.56 -29.74
CA VAL A 403 10.64 18.22 -31.12
C VAL A 403 9.87 19.38 -31.73
N THR A 404 10.37 19.93 -32.84
CA THR A 404 9.79 21.05 -33.59
C THR A 404 9.52 20.66 -35.05
N ALA A 405 8.84 21.52 -35.79
CA ALA A 405 8.61 21.30 -37.21
C ALA A 405 9.91 21.26 -38.04
N GLU A 406 10.95 21.94 -37.55
CA GLU A 406 12.26 22.04 -38.22
C GLU A 406 13.26 20.94 -37.75
N GLY A 407 12.90 20.09 -36.80
CA GLY A 407 13.76 19.07 -36.20
C GLY A 407 13.89 19.23 -34.70
N LEU A 408 15.02 18.82 -34.11
CA LEU A 408 15.27 18.92 -32.67
C LEU A 408 15.81 20.29 -32.27
N SER A 409 15.30 20.84 -31.19
CA SER A 409 15.78 22.08 -30.59
C SER A 409 16.21 21.85 -29.15
N GLY A 410 17.29 22.46 -28.70
CA GLY A 410 17.80 22.34 -27.34
C GLY A 410 19.35 22.45 -27.28
N PRO A 411 19.93 22.41 -26.06
CA PRO A 411 21.36 22.67 -25.86
C PRO A 411 22.28 21.71 -26.63
N ALA A 412 21.89 20.45 -26.80
CA ALA A 412 22.65 19.42 -27.49
C ALA A 412 22.34 19.31 -28.98
N ALA A 413 21.21 19.84 -29.47
CA ALA A 413 20.75 19.66 -30.86
C ALA A 413 21.81 20.09 -31.90
N LYS A 414 22.50 21.19 -31.63
CA LYS A 414 23.54 21.73 -32.55
C LYS A 414 24.78 20.83 -32.71
N PHE A 415 24.97 19.84 -31.87
CA PHE A 415 26.11 18.90 -31.94
C PHE A 415 25.72 17.60 -32.65
N LEU A 416 24.42 17.34 -32.80
CA LEU A 416 23.89 16.14 -33.44
C LEU A 416 23.68 16.40 -34.94
N ALA A 417 24.20 15.52 -35.79
CA ALA A 417 23.97 15.60 -37.22
C ALA A 417 22.49 15.36 -37.57
N ASP A 418 22.01 15.87 -38.69
CA ASP A 418 20.59 15.82 -39.09
C ASP A 418 20.03 14.39 -39.20
N ASP A 419 20.86 13.43 -39.62
CA ASP A 419 20.50 12.01 -39.68
C ASP A 419 20.38 11.40 -38.29
N VAL A 420 21.26 11.76 -37.33
CA VAL A 420 21.18 11.35 -35.93
C VAL A 420 19.94 11.94 -35.28
N GLN A 421 19.63 13.22 -35.52
CA GLN A 421 18.41 13.86 -35.00
C GLN A 421 17.14 13.13 -35.45
N ARG A 422 17.06 12.81 -36.76
CA ARG A 422 15.94 12.05 -37.32
C ARG A 422 15.83 10.66 -36.71
N ALA A 423 16.94 9.95 -36.60
CA ALA A 423 16.98 8.62 -36.02
C ALA A 423 16.60 8.64 -34.51
N LEU A 424 16.92 9.71 -33.75
CA LEU A 424 16.46 9.90 -32.39
C LEU A 424 14.93 10.08 -32.28
N ILE A 425 14.36 10.91 -33.15
CA ILE A 425 12.91 11.10 -33.24
C ILE A 425 12.22 9.77 -33.56
N ASP A 426 12.71 9.06 -34.58
CA ASP A 426 12.14 7.77 -34.99
C ASP A 426 12.24 6.71 -33.87
N ALA A 427 13.40 6.59 -33.22
CA ALA A 427 13.62 5.63 -32.16
C ALA A 427 12.78 5.90 -30.91
N THR A 428 12.60 7.19 -30.58
CA THR A 428 11.81 7.59 -29.40
C THR A 428 10.31 7.66 -29.69
N GLY A 429 9.90 7.68 -30.96
CA GLY A 429 8.50 7.91 -31.35
C GLY A 429 7.99 9.30 -30.98
N ALA A 430 8.87 10.23 -30.64
CA ALA A 430 8.49 11.58 -30.24
C ALA A 430 7.89 12.36 -31.41
N SER A 431 6.90 13.16 -31.15
CA SER A 431 6.18 13.96 -32.15
C SER A 431 6.27 15.45 -31.85
N GLY A 432 5.78 16.27 -32.75
CA GLY A 432 5.75 17.73 -32.55
C GLY A 432 5.09 18.11 -31.22
N ALA A 433 5.74 19.01 -30.47
CA ALA A 433 5.40 19.46 -29.13
C ALA A 433 5.83 18.53 -27.97
N ASP A 434 6.55 17.43 -28.22
CA ASP A 434 7.10 16.57 -27.16
C ASP A 434 8.50 17.01 -26.73
N LEU A 435 8.87 16.65 -25.50
CA LEU A 435 10.19 16.86 -24.92
C LEU A 435 10.88 15.52 -24.69
N ILE A 436 12.01 15.28 -25.35
CA ILE A 436 12.86 14.12 -25.13
C ILE A 436 13.82 14.44 -23.99
N LEU A 437 13.84 13.63 -22.93
CA LEU A 437 14.72 13.75 -21.78
C LEU A 437 15.71 12.60 -21.80
N ILE A 438 17.02 12.89 -21.82
CA ILE A 438 18.08 11.90 -22.01
C ILE A 438 19.04 11.92 -20.84
N VAL A 439 19.35 10.76 -20.29
CA VAL A 439 20.39 10.55 -19.28
C VAL A 439 21.48 9.64 -19.86
N ALA A 440 22.73 10.02 -19.63
CA ALA A 440 23.92 9.28 -20.04
C ALA A 440 24.82 9.05 -18.83
N ASP A 441 24.91 7.81 -18.35
CA ASP A 441 25.74 7.42 -17.19
C ASP A 441 25.85 5.87 -17.12
N ILE A 442 26.29 5.32 -15.99
CA ILE A 442 26.20 3.88 -15.71
C ILE A 442 24.74 3.41 -15.67
N ALA A 443 24.49 2.15 -16.00
CA ALA A 443 23.14 1.61 -16.17
C ALA A 443 22.22 1.87 -14.96
N ALA A 444 22.73 1.67 -13.73
CA ALA A 444 21.95 1.86 -12.50
C ALA A 444 21.48 3.32 -12.32
N VAL A 445 22.34 4.30 -12.60
CA VAL A 445 22.00 5.72 -12.51
C VAL A 445 20.99 6.10 -13.59
N VAL A 446 21.17 5.63 -14.83
CA VAL A 446 20.24 5.91 -15.92
C VAL A 446 18.84 5.38 -15.59
N ALA A 447 18.74 4.14 -15.11
CA ALA A 447 17.46 3.54 -14.73
C ALA A 447 16.79 4.31 -13.58
N ASP A 448 17.48 4.54 -12.45
CA ASP A 448 16.89 5.23 -11.28
C ASP A 448 16.43 6.65 -11.63
N VAL A 449 17.25 7.43 -12.33
CA VAL A 449 16.93 8.81 -12.68
C VAL A 449 15.75 8.89 -13.65
N LEU A 450 15.79 8.12 -14.75
CA LEU A 450 14.70 8.15 -15.71
C LEU A 450 13.42 7.53 -15.15
N GLY A 451 13.51 6.48 -14.34
CA GLY A 451 12.35 5.87 -13.68
C GLY A 451 11.64 6.84 -12.75
N ARG A 452 12.38 7.59 -11.94
CA ARG A 452 11.80 8.63 -11.05
C ARG A 452 11.24 9.82 -11.84
N LEU A 453 11.92 10.25 -12.90
CA LEU A 453 11.40 11.30 -13.78
C LEU A 453 10.12 10.84 -14.49
N ARG A 454 10.08 9.59 -14.97
CA ARG A 454 8.90 8.96 -15.58
C ARG A 454 7.71 8.98 -14.62
N ALA A 455 7.90 8.51 -13.38
CA ALA A 455 6.85 8.48 -12.37
C ALA A 455 6.32 9.89 -12.05
N GLY A 456 7.21 10.84 -11.78
CA GLY A 456 6.82 12.22 -11.46
C GLY A 456 6.15 12.96 -12.63
N LEU A 457 6.61 12.72 -13.87
CA LEU A 457 5.98 13.29 -15.06
C LEU A 457 4.63 12.63 -15.35
N GLY A 458 4.51 11.31 -15.15
CA GLY A 458 3.25 10.58 -15.30
C GLY A 458 2.15 11.13 -14.40
N GLU A 459 2.47 11.40 -13.13
CA GLU A 459 1.57 12.04 -12.17
C GLU A 459 1.23 13.49 -12.59
N ARG A 460 2.26 14.29 -12.85
CA ARG A 460 2.10 15.72 -13.19
C ARG A 460 1.30 15.96 -14.47
N LEU A 461 1.48 15.11 -15.48
CA LEU A 461 0.79 15.20 -16.76
C LEU A 461 -0.56 14.49 -16.76
N GLY A 462 -0.94 13.85 -15.65
CA GLY A 462 -2.21 13.11 -15.54
C GLY A 462 -2.31 11.93 -16.50
N LEU A 463 -1.18 11.26 -16.79
CA LEU A 463 -1.14 10.15 -17.75
C LEU A 463 -1.73 8.87 -17.19
N ALA A 464 -1.75 8.73 -15.86
CA ALA A 464 -2.30 7.57 -15.16
C ALA A 464 -3.74 7.87 -14.72
N ASP A 465 -4.70 7.05 -15.15
CA ASP A 465 -6.06 7.12 -14.62
C ASP A 465 -6.04 6.71 -13.14
N PRO A 466 -6.40 7.61 -12.21
CA PRO A 466 -6.38 7.31 -10.78
C PRO A 466 -7.41 6.25 -10.37
N ASP A 467 -8.44 6.01 -11.16
CA ASP A 467 -9.50 5.05 -10.85
C ASP A 467 -9.18 3.64 -11.31
N VAL A 468 -8.18 3.44 -12.18
CA VAL A 468 -7.75 2.13 -12.62
C VAL A 468 -6.83 1.47 -11.59
N LEU A 469 -7.09 0.19 -11.27
CA LEU A 469 -6.23 -0.66 -10.45
C LEU A 469 -5.40 -1.57 -11.36
N ALA A 470 -4.21 -1.14 -11.74
CA ALA A 470 -3.32 -1.87 -12.63
C ALA A 470 -2.28 -2.64 -11.82
N TYR A 471 -2.52 -3.96 -11.69
CA TYR A 471 -1.59 -4.89 -11.06
C TYR A 471 -0.58 -5.42 -12.08
N ALA A 472 0.63 -5.74 -11.61
CA ALA A 472 1.66 -6.42 -12.39
C ALA A 472 2.54 -7.27 -11.47
N TRP A 473 3.07 -8.37 -12.00
CA TRP A 473 4.09 -9.17 -11.34
C TRP A 473 5.47 -8.77 -11.85
N VAL A 474 6.41 -8.69 -10.92
CA VAL A 474 7.84 -8.59 -11.23
C VAL A 474 8.53 -9.78 -10.58
N ASN A 475 9.31 -10.55 -11.34
CA ASN A 475 10.00 -11.74 -10.84
C ASN A 475 11.47 -11.79 -11.29
N ARG A 476 12.15 -12.90 -10.97
CA ARG A 476 13.56 -13.12 -11.39
C ARG A 476 14.51 -12.03 -10.91
N PHE A 477 14.32 -11.53 -9.69
CA PHE A 477 15.23 -10.58 -9.08
C PHE A 477 16.66 -11.12 -8.94
N PRO A 478 17.70 -10.26 -8.94
CA PRO A 478 19.03 -10.68 -8.49
C PRO A 478 18.94 -11.29 -7.10
N MET A 479 19.59 -12.44 -6.88
CA MET A 479 19.55 -13.11 -5.57
C MET A 479 20.38 -12.36 -4.54
N TYR A 480 21.48 -11.79 -4.97
CA TYR A 480 22.44 -11.07 -4.13
C TYR A 480 22.82 -9.73 -4.74
N GLN A 481 23.17 -8.79 -3.89
CA GLN A 481 23.87 -7.56 -4.25
C GLN A 481 25.18 -7.46 -3.47
N TRP A 482 26.19 -6.91 -4.13
CA TRP A 482 27.48 -6.70 -3.48
C TRP A 482 27.44 -5.43 -2.65
N ASP A 483 27.82 -5.54 -1.37
CA ASP A 483 28.05 -4.41 -0.48
C ASP A 483 29.53 -4.03 -0.52
N GLU A 484 29.82 -2.84 -1.05
CA GLU A 484 31.20 -2.33 -1.18
C GLU A 484 31.80 -1.92 0.17
N GLU A 485 30.99 -1.51 1.15
CA GLU A 485 31.45 -1.09 2.47
C GLU A 485 31.83 -2.29 3.32
N ASP A 486 30.91 -3.25 3.44
CA ASP A 486 31.12 -4.48 4.20
C ASP A 486 31.89 -5.55 3.40
N ARG A 487 32.08 -5.36 2.10
CA ARG A 487 32.75 -6.27 1.16
C ARG A 487 32.22 -7.70 1.24
N ARG A 488 30.91 -7.82 1.14
CA ARG A 488 30.19 -9.09 1.16
C ARG A 488 29.00 -9.06 0.22
N TRP A 489 28.44 -10.24 -0.05
CA TRP A 489 27.15 -10.35 -0.70
C TRP A 489 26.04 -10.24 0.33
N ASP A 490 25.05 -9.38 0.09
CA ASP A 490 23.80 -9.34 0.85
C ASP A 490 22.66 -9.91 0.01
N ALA A 491 21.70 -10.58 0.64
CA ALA A 491 20.48 -10.98 -0.06
C ALA A 491 19.67 -9.75 -0.47
N THR A 492 19.25 -9.70 -1.73
CA THR A 492 18.51 -8.54 -2.25
C THR A 492 17.16 -8.35 -1.54
N HIS A 493 16.50 -9.44 -1.16
CA HIS A 493 15.20 -9.39 -0.49
C HIS A 493 15.17 -10.20 0.80
N ASN A 494 15.35 -11.51 0.70
CA ASN A 494 15.17 -12.44 1.82
C ASN A 494 16.19 -13.56 1.71
N PRO A 495 16.93 -13.88 2.79
CA PRO A 495 17.98 -14.90 2.76
C PRO A 495 17.47 -16.34 2.50
N PHE A 496 16.16 -16.58 2.63
CA PHE A 496 15.53 -17.87 2.39
C PHE A 496 15.02 -18.04 0.95
N SER A 497 15.14 -17.05 0.08
CA SER A 497 14.69 -17.14 -1.31
C SER A 497 15.44 -18.19 -2.10
N GLY A 498 14.70 -19.04 -2.82
CA GLY A 498 15.28 -20.05 -3.70
C GLY A 498 15.95 -19.42 -4.93
N VAL A 499 16.92 -20.12 -5.46
CA VAL A 499 17.55 -19.81 -6.74
C VAL A 499 16.73 -20.41 -7.87
N VAL A 500 16.62 -19.69 -9.00
CA VAL A 500 15.98 -20.27 -10.20
C VAL A 500 16.75 -21.53 -10.65
N PRO A 501 16.07 -22.59 -11.12
CA PRO A 501 16.71 -23.86 -11.45
C PRO A 501 17.89 -23.71 -12.41
N GLU A 502 17.81 -22.80 -13.37
CA GLU A 502 18.85 -22.56 -14.38
C GLU A 502 20.14 -22.01 -13.77
N ASP A 503 20.07 -21.32 -12.63
CA ASP A 503 21.17 -20.66 -11.96
C ASP A 503 21.70 -21.44 -10.72
N GLU A 504 21.10 -22.60 -10.35
CA GLU A 504 21.53 -23.38 -9.19
C GLU A 504 23.03 -23.73 -9.25
N ALA A 505 23.54 -24.04 -10.45
CA ALA A 505 24.95 -24.32 -10.67
C ALA A 505 25.88 -23.16 -10.25
N LEU A 506 25.42 -21.90 -10.35
CA LEU A 506 26.18 -20.73 -9.93
C LEU A 506 26.38 -20.72 -8.40
N LEU A 507 25.37 -21.12 -7.66
CA LEU A 507 25.46 -21.27 -6.19
C LEU A 507 26.40 -22.41 -5.81
N VAL A 508 26.26 -23.56 -6.46
CA VAL A 508 27.03 -24.76 -6.14
C VAL A 508 28.52 -24.58 -6.46
N THR A 509 28.85 -23.88 -7.54
CA THR A 509 30.22 -23.63 -7.98
C THR A 509 30.87 -22.40 -7.36
N ALA A 510 30.09 -21.54 -6.68
CA ALA A 510 30.60 -20.39 -5.97
C ALA A 510 31.69 -20.77 -5.00
N SER A 511 32.72 -19.96 -4.84
CA SER A 511 33.86 -20.28 -3.93
C SER A 511 33.39 -20.41 -2.49
N GLY A 512 32.39 -19.63 -2.09
CA GLY A 512 31.70 -19.69 -0.79
C GLY A 512 32.65 -19.62 0.39
N ASP A 513 33.86 -19.03 0.21
CA ASP A 513 34.78 -18.77 1.31
C ASP A 513 34.32 -17.50 2.04
N PRO A 514 33.61 -17.59 3.18
CA PRO A 514 33.12 -16.42 3.89
C PRO A 514 34.25 -15.54 4.42
N ALA A 515 35.49 -16.06 4.46
CA ALA A 515 36.67 -15.27 4.84
C ALA A 515 37.22 -14.42 3.67
N ARG A 516 36.83 -14.71 2.45
CA ARG A 516 37.31 -14.02 1.23
C ARG A 516 36.17 -13.86 0.21
N PRO A 517 35.10 -13.13 0.51
CA PRO A 517 34.08 -12.86 -0.47
C PRO A 517 34.66 -12.06 -1.64
N SER A 518 34.19 -12.34 -2.85
CA SER A 518 34.63 -11.65 -4.06
C SER A 518 33.42 -11.13 -4.84
N PRO A 519 33.45 -9.88 -5.34
CA PRO A 519 32.41 -9.37 -6.21
C PRO A 519 32.35 -10.11 -7.57
N GLU A 520 33.42 -10.85 -7.92
CA GLU A 520 33.49 -11.65 -9.15
C GLU A 520 32.95 -13.09 -8.97
N ASP A 521 32.46 -13.42 -7.76
CA ASP A 521 31.91 -14.75 -7.50
C ASP A 521 30.72 -15.03 -8.43
N PRO A 522 30.66 -16.20 -9.07
CA PRO A 522 29.56 -16.59 -9.96
C PRO A 522 28.17 -16.43 -9.33
N ALA A 523 28.06 -16.63 -8.00
CA ALA A 523 26.79 -16.46 -7.26
C ALA A 523 26.18 -15.07 -7.40
N GLY A 524 26.98 -14.02 -7.63
CA GLY A 524 26.50 -12.66 -7.87
C GLY A 524 25.61 -12.49 -9.11
N ARG A 525 25.60 -13.49 -10.01
CA ARG A 525 24.75 -13.52 -11.22
C ARG A 525 23.49 -14.38 -11.04
N ALA A 526 23.36 -15.04 -9.89
CA ALA A 526 22.22 -15.91 -9.64
C ALA A 526 20.94 -15.08 -9.45
N ARG A 527 19.85 -15.55 -10.05
CA ARG A 527 18.52 -14.96 -9.92
C ARG A 527 17.70 -15.73 -8.89
N ALA A 528 16.93 -15.02 -8.11
CA ALA A 528 16.04 -15.60 -7.10
C ALA A 528 14.69 -16.00 -7.70
N MET A 529 14.08 -17.03 -7.15
CA MET A 529 12.66 -17.36 -7.34
C MET A 529 11.77 -16.39 -6.52
N GLN A 530 12.10 -15.11 -6.60
CA GLN A 530 11.40 -14.02 -5.95
C GLN A 530 10.40 -13.41 -6.92
N TYR A 531 9.29 -12.96 -6.39
CA TYR A 531 8.24 -12.25 -7.10
C TYR A 531 7.62 -11.18 -6.21
N ASP A 532 7.41 -10.00 -6.80
CA ASP A 532 6.71 -8.89 -6.17
C ASP A 532 5.42 -8.61 -6.92
N LEU A 533 4.34 -8.38 -6.19
CA LEU A 533 3.10 -7.86 -6.74
C LEU A 533 3.11 -6.34 -6.63
N VAL A 534 3.00 -5.69 -7.77
CA VAL A 534 2.98 -4.23 -7.90
C VAL A 534 1.56 -3.77 -8.21
N LEU A 535 1.13 -2.66 -7.62
CA LEU A 535 -0.13 -1.97 -7.92
C LEU A 535 0.15 -0.48 -8.11
N ASN A 536 -0.14 0.05 -9.31
CA ASN A 536 -0.07 1.50 -9.59
C ASN A 536 1.26 2.15 -9.16
N GLY A 537 2.38 1.48 -9.42
CA GLY A 537 3.71 2.00 -9.09
C GLY A 537 4.17 1.77 -7.65
N TRP A 538 3.41 1.04 -6.84
CA TRP A 538 3.79 0.64 -5.48
C TRP A 538 3.96 -0.87 -5.39
N GLU A 539 5.01 -1.31 -4.72
CA GLU A 539 5.14 -2.68 -4.26
C GLU A 539 4.05 -2.94 -3.22
N LEU A 540 3.06 -3.76 -3.58
CA LEU A 540 2.01 -4.18 -2.67
C LEU A 540 2.52 -5.22 -1.68
N GLY A 541 3.39 -6.09 -2.16
CA GLY A 541 4.08 -7.06 -1.34
C GLY A 541 4.96 -7.98 -2.17
N GLY A 542 5.88 -8.63 -1.50
CA GLY A 542 6.87 -9.53 -2.10
C GLY A 542 6.90 -10.90 -1.44
N GLY A 543 7.41 -11.86 -2.17
CA GLY A 543 7.56 -13.24 -1.73
C GLY A 543 8.55 -14.02 -2.57
N SER A 544 8.70 -15.29 -2.25
CA SER A 544 9.54 -16.21 -3.04
C SER A 544 9.14 -17.66 -2.81
N VAL A 545 9.51 -18.53 -3.72
CA VAL A 545 9.70 -19.95 -3.42
C VAL A 545 10.97 -20.08 -2.60
N ARG A 546 10.94 -20.87 -1.52
CA ARG A 546 12.02 -20.90 -0.53
C ARG A 546 13.05 -21.98 -0.85
N ILE A 547 14.28 -21.78 -0.37
CA ILE A 547 15.23 -22.87 -0.27
C ILE A 547 14.71 -23.84 0.80
N HIS A 548 14.35 -25.05 0.41
CA HIS A 548 13.92 -26.12 1.32
C HIS A 548 15.02 -27.17 1.54
N ARG A 549 16.09 -27.14 0.75
CA ARG A 549 17.27 -27.98 0.90
C ARG A 549 18.26 -27.33 1.85
N ARG A 550 18.59 -28.00 2.94
CA ARG A 550 19.50 -27.50 3.98
C ARG A 550 20.89 -27.15 3.44
N ASP A 551 21.44 -28.02 2.57
CA ASP A 551 22.78 -27.81 1.98
C ASP A 551 22.87 -26.51 1.16
N LEU A 552 21.84 -26.19 0.40
CA LEU A 552 21.76 -24.94 -0.35
C LEU A 552 21.51 -23.73 0.56
N LEU A 553 20.72 -23.89 1.62
CA LEU A 553 20.45 -22.80 2.57
C LEU A 553 21.72 -22.41 3.35
N GLU A 554 22.47 -23.41 3.87
CA GLU A 554 23.74 -23.16 4.53
C GLU A 554 24.74 -22.48 3.58
N ARG A 555 24.77 -22.90 2.31
CA ARG A 555 25.65 -22.28 1.32
C ARG A 555 25.23 -20.84 1.00
N SER A 556 23.95 -20.58 0.88
CA SER A 556 23.43 -19.21 0.70
C SER A 556 23.87 -18.27 1.85
N PHE A 557 23.80 -18.75 3.09
CA PHE A 557 24.25 -17.98 4.24
C PHE A 557 25.78 -17.76 4.27
N LEU A 558 26.56 -18.78 3.89
CA LEU A 558 28.02 -18.63 3.79
C LEU A 558 28.42 -17.57 2.77
N LEU A 559 27.74 -17.50 1.62
CA LEU A 559 27.94 -16.45 0.61
C LEU A 559 27.65 -15.06 1.17
N GLN A 560 26.69 -14.93 2.08
CA GLN A 560 26.35 -13.68 2.77
C GLN A 560 27.27 -13.37 3.97
N GLY A 561 28.42 -14.05 4.08
CA GLY A 561 29.40 -13.82 5.13
C GLY A 561 28.99 -14.33 6.51
N GLN A 562 27.93 -15.13 6.62
CA GLN A 562 27.50 -15.72 7.89
C GLN A 562 28.42 -16.89 8.26
N THR A 563 28.77 -17.00 9.55
CA THR A 563 29.44 -18.19 10.06
C THR A 563 28.44 -19.30 10.42
N LEU A 564 28.85 -20.56 10.45
CA LEU A 564 27.96 -21.64 10.86
C LEU A 564 27.40 -21.45 12.28
N GLU A 565 28.18 -20.89 13.19
CA GLU A 565 27.73 -20.56 14.54
C GLU A 565 26.70 -19.41 14.53
N GLY A 566 26.97 -18.35 13.79
CA GLY A 566 26.03 -17.23 13.63
C GLY A 566 24.72 -17.62 12.97
N MET A 567 24.76 -18.54 12.00
CA MET A 567 23.56 -19.10 11.38
C MET A 567 22.72 -19.91 12.40
N ARG A 568 23.36 -20.77 13.18
CA ARG A 568 22.66 -21.53 14.22
C ARG A 568 22.07 -20.66 15.30
N ASP A 569 22.75 -19.58 15.66
CA ASP A 569 22.19 -18.64 16.64
C ASP A 569 20.94 -17.96 16.10
N LYS A 570 20.92 -17.50 14.85
CA LYS A 570 19.81 -16.72 14.26
C LYS A 570 18.70 -17.59 13.68
N PHE A 571 19.05 -18.69 13.01
CA PHE A 571 18.14 -19.50 12.19
C PHE A 571 18.12 -20.98 12.59
N GLY A 572 18.67 -21.33 13.77
CA GLY A 572 18.82 -22.71 14.20
C GLY A 572 17.54 -23.52 14.15
N ALA A 573 16.43 -22.95 14.57
CA ALA A 573 15.14 -23.65 14.55
C ALA A 573 14.70 -24.08 13.14
N VAL A 574 14.93 -23.24 12.12
CA VAL A 574 14.60 -23.56 10.72
C VAL A 574 15.59 -24.59 10.17
N LEU A 575 16.89 -24.40 10.44
CA LEU A 575 17.94 -25.34 10.00
C LEU A 575 17.73 -26.73 10.59
N ASP A 576 17.39 -26.82 11.88
CA ASP A 576 17.12 -28.07 12.55
C ASP A 576 15.82 -28.72 12.04
N ALA A 577 14.77 -27.92 11.81
CA ALA A 577 13.52 -28.44 11.27
C ALA A 577 13.69 -29.05 9.87
N PHE A 578 14.56 -28.48 9.04
CA PHE A 578 14.83 -29.01 7.70
C PHE A 578 15.50 -30.41 7.71
N GLU A 579 16.07 -30.83 8.82
CA GLU A 579 16.54 -32.22 9.00
C GLU A 579 15.40 -33.25 9.09
N TYR A 580 14.21 -32.79 9.44
CA TYR A 580 13.03 -33.66 9.59
C TYR A 580 12.12 -33.67 8.36
N GLY A 581 12.57 -33.12 7.24
CA GLY A 581 11.85 -33.14 5.96
C GLY A 581 11.04 -31.89 5.70
N ALA A 582 11.67 -30.88 5.13
CA ALA A 582 10.98 -29.69 4.66
C ALA A 582 10.41 -29.92 3.25
N PRO A 583 9.09 -29.68 3.01
CA PRO A 583 8.54 -29.73 1.67
C PRO A 583 9.05 -28.55 0.83
N PRO A 584 9.04 -28.64 -0.52
CA PRO A 584 9.08 -27.43 -1.35
C PRO A 584 7.96 -26.49 -0.92
N HIS A 585 8.27 -25.22 -0.64
CA HIS A 585 7.28 -24.26 -0.15
C HIS A 585 7.61 -22.84 -0.60
N GLY A 586 6.62 -21.97 -0.57
CA GLY A 586 6.76 -20.58 -0.91
C GLY A 586 5.58 -19.76 -0.41
N GLY A 587 5.75 -18.46 -0.35
CA GLY A 587 4.74 -17.57 0.16
C GLY A 587 4.98 -16.11 -0.21
N ILE A 588 4.05 -15.27 0.19
CA ILE A 588 4.08 -13.82 -0.04
C ILE A 588 3.52 -13.09 1.17
N ALA A 589 3.93 -11.84 1.36
CA ALA A 589 3.36 -10.94 2.35
C ALA A 589 2.86 -9.67 1.66
N LEU A 590 1.55 -9.39 1.72
CA LEU A 590 0.94 -8.21 1.15
C LEU A 590 0.64 -7.16 2.23
N GLY A 591 1.08 -5.91 2.00
CA GLY A 591 0.83 -4.80 2.91
C GLY A 591 -0.62 -4.32 2.86
N ILE A 592 -1.44 -4.68 3.86
CA ILE A 592 -2.86 -4.29 3.91
C ILE A 592 -3.01 -2.76 3.94
N ASP A 593 -2.17 -2.06 4.68
CA ASP A 593 -2.23 -0.60 4.76
C ASP A 593 -1.95 0.06 3.40
N ARG A 594 -0.94 -0.43 2.66
CA ARG A 594 -0.64 0.03 1.30
C ARG A 594 -1.79 -0.28 0.35
N TRP A 595 -2.34 -1.48 0.42
CA TRP A 595 -3.45 -1.89 -0.46
C TRP A 595 -4.66 -0.97 -0.28
N ILE A 596 -5.07 -0.69 0.96
CA ILE A 596 -6.19 0.21 1.24
C ILE A 596 -5.86 1.65 0.80
N ALA A 597 -4.63 2.12 1.01
CA ALA A 597 -4.21 3.44 0.55
C ALA A 597 -4.39 3.58 -0.98
N LEU A 598 -3.94 2.59 -1.74
CA LEU A 598 -4.09 2.55 -3.20
C LEU A 598 -5.56 2.42 -3.64
N LEU A 599 -6.35 1.58 -2.97
CA LEU A 599 -7.79 1.45 -3.22
C LEU A 599 -8.56 2.74 -2.93
N THR A 600 -8.03 3.64 -2.13
CA THR A 600 -8.66 4.90 -1.74
C THR A 600 -7.92 6.15 -2.24
N ASN A 601 -6.99 5.99 -3.18
CA ASN A 601 -6.17 7.05 -3.77
C ASN A 601 -5.47 7.93 -2.71
N GLN A 602 -4.92 7.27 -1.66
CA GLN A 602 -4.14 7.96 -0.63
C GLN A 602 -2.66 7.80 -0.89
N SER A 603 -1.92 8.89 -0.82
CA SER A 603 -0.45 8.91 -0.93
C SER A 603 0.27 8.56 0.37
N ASN A 604 -0.49 8.31 1.46
CA ASN A 604 0.07 8.08 2.80
C ASN A 604 -0.75 7.05 3.57
N ILE A 605 -0.09 6.01 4.08
CA ILE A 605 -0.77 4.94 4.84
C ILE A 605 -1.32 5.41 6.20
N ARG A 606 -0.89 6.54 6.74
CA ARG A 606 -1.48 7.15 7.95
C ARG A 606 -2.95 7.53 7.76
N GLU A 607 -3.37 7.74 6.51
CA GLU A 607 -4.76 8.05 6.16
C GLU A 607 -5.68 6.82 6.24
N VAL A 608 -5.15 5.61 6.35
CA VAL A 608 -5.92 4.36 6.36
C VAL A 608 -5.73 3.53 7.63
N GLN A 609 -4.92 4.01 8.56
CA GLN A 609 -4.74 3.43 9.90
C GLN A 609 -5.59 4.18 10.93
N ALA A 610 -6.19 3.46 11.88
CA ALA A 610 -6.99 4.08 12.93
C ALA A 610 -6.15 5.03 13.80
N PHE A 611 -5.00 4.56 14.29
CA PHE A 611 -4.12 5.30 15.21
C PHE A 611 -2.65 5.18 14.77
N PRO A 612 -2.26 5.88 13.69
CA PRO A 612 -0.88 5.85 13.19
C PRO A 612 0.04 6.71 14.05
N LYS A 613 1.35 6.48 13.93
CA LYS A 613 2.37 7.40 14.43
C LYS A 613 2.59 8.56 13.45
N THR A 614 3.14 9.67 13.95
CA THR A 614 3.63 10.78 13.11
C THR A 614 4.79 10.35 12.22
N GLY A 615 5.21 11.20 11.29
CA GLY A 615 6.44 10.99 10.51
C GLY A 615 7.73 10.91 11.34
N THR A 616 7.68 11.27 12.63
CA THR A 616 8.78 11.13 13.59
C THR A 616 8.60 9.96 14.57
N GLY A 617 7.60 9.09 14.34
CA GLY A 617 7.34 7.93 15.19
C GLY A 617 6.57 8.22 16.49
N ALA A 618 6.09 9.43 16.70
CA ALA A 618 5.37 9.79 17.91
C ALA A 618 3.86 9.53 17.80
N ASP A 619 3.24 9.09 18.90
CA ASP A 619 1.79 9.06 19.08
C ASP A 619 1.36 10.33 19.85
N LEU A 620 0.75 11.27 19.15
CA LEU A 620 0.35 12.56 19.73
C LEU A 620 -0.90 12.44 20.62
N MET A 621 -1.67 11.38 20.50
CA MET A 621 -2.90 11.16 21.28
C MET A 621 -2.60 10.50 22.62
N LEU A 622 -1.77 9.44 22.60
CA LEU A 622 -1.42 8.67 23.80
C LEU A 622 -0.09 9.12 24.45
N GLY A 623 0.67 9.98 23.77
CA GLY A 623 1.95 10.49 24.28
C GLY A 623 3.08 9.44 24.27
N ALA A 624 3.12 8.57 23.24
CA ALA A 624 4.18 7.58 23.08
C ALA A 624 5.19 8.02 22.00
N PRO A 625 6.50 7.66 22.16
CA PRO A 625 7.11 7.00 23.31
C PRO A 625 7.17 7.92 24.55
N SER A 626 7.13 7.31 25.73
CA SER A 626 7.22 8.03 27.00
C SER A 626 8.44 7.58 27.82
N PRO A 627 8.94 8.40 28.74
CA PRO A 627 9.99 7.99 29.67
C PRO A 627 9.57 6.78 30.52
N VAL A 628 10.54 5.90 30.79
CA VAL A 628 10.35 4.74 31.68
C VAL A 628 10.63 5.15 33.12
N GLU A 629 9.78 4.71 34.05
CA GLU A 629 9.97 4.96 35.48
C GLU A 629 11.25 4.28 36.01
N PRO A 630 12.07 4.95 36.84
CA PRO A 630 13.30 4.37 37.37
C PRO A 630 13.09 3.03 38.11
N ALA A 631 11.99 2.87 38.81
CA ALA A 631 11.65 1.62 39.50
C ALA A 631 11.45 0.47 38.52
N GLN A 632 10.82 0.70 37.38
CA GLN A 632 10.62 -0.30 36.33
C GLN A 632 11.96 -0.69 35.67
N LEU A 633 12.85 0.29 35.42
CA LEU A 633 14.20 -0.01 34.91
C LEU A 633 14.99 -0.89 35.89
N ALA A 634 14.93 -0.57 37.20
CA ALA A 634 15.61 -1.37 38.24
C ALA A 634 15.04 -2.80 38.31
N GLU A 635 13.73 -2.98 38.21
CA GLU A 635 13.07 -4.30 38.18
C GLU A 635 13.52 -5.14 36.96
N LEU A 636 13.75 -4.48 35.82
CA LEU A 636 14.23 -5.11 34.60
C LEU A 636 15.75 -5.34 34.57
N GLY A 637 16.49 -4.85 35.55
CA GLY A 637 17.96 -4.90 35.58
C GLY A 637 18.60 -4.00 34.50
N LEU A 638 17.93 -2.91 34.10
CA LEU A 638 18.36 -1.99 33.08
C LEU A 638 18.81 -0.65 33.66
N ALA A 639 19.70 0.03 32.96
CA ALA A 639 20.10 1.40 33.24
C ALA A 639 20.19 2.20 31.95
N LEU A 640 19.82 3.49 32.02
CA LEU A 640 20.03 4.40 30.89
C LEU A 640 21.51 4.79 30.84
N ALA A 641 22.16 4.56 29.70
CA ALA A 641 23.48 5.10 29.47
C ALA A 641 23.41 6.65 29.42
N PRO A 642 24.39 7.37 30.01
CA PRO A 642 24.45 8.82 29.87
C PRO A 642 24.53 9.20 28.39
N ARG A 643 23.67 10.13 27.95
CA ARG A 643 23.75 10.67 26.59
C ARG A 643 25.12 11.34 26.39
N LYS A 644 25.80 10.99 25.31
CA LYS A 644 26.95 11.79 24.87
C LYS A 644 26.41 13.14 24.38
N ASP A 645 26.75 14.22 25.06
CA ASP A 645 26.40 15.56 24.64
C ASP A 645 26.87 15.79 23.19
N GLY A 646 25.94 16.03 22.30
CA GLY A 646 26.19 16.33 20.88
C GLY A 646 25.59 15.40 19.82
N ALA A 647 24.96 14.29 20.17
CA ALA A 647 24.20 13.52 19.19
C ALA A 647 22.85 14.21 18.92
N LYS A 648 22.74 14.87 17.76
CA LYS A 648 21.44 15.33 17.23
C LYS A 648 20.57 14.11 16.98
N THR A 649 19.37 14.12 17.55
CA THR A 649 18.27 13.19 17.22
C THR A 649 17.82 13.39 15.81
#